data_9dfd8c47227fa83b65d209ef6187a198
#
_entry.id   9dfd8c47227fa83b65d209ef6187a198
#
_cell.length_a   1.000
_cell.length_b   1.000
_cell.length_c   1.000
_cell.angle_alpha   90.00
_cell.angle_beta   90.00
_cell.angle_gamma   90.00
#
_symmetry.space_group_name_H-M   'P 1'
#
loop_
_entity.id
_entity.type
_entity.pdbx_description
1 polymer ?
#
loop_
_entity_poly.entity_id
_entity_poly.type
_entity_poly.pdbx_seq_one_letter_code
_entity_poly.pdbx_strand_id
1 'polypeptide(L)'
;MRLIKTLGIICLFIIGANAQNGYSITGTVTDQRGPVDRAIVTMSVNGDSKVEYRTETNTVGFFGFRAVPGRYSLKVDERGGGSSVTVSVEIRPGVNESISIKLDDVQTIRESVTISADAAQPLDEVSKSVDIITGQVMRDRADFSFVESLRTIPGFRVQQLGGFGRTASIKSRGLRNQDTAVLIDGIRLRDASSISGDATSFLSDLTLTSVSRVEVLRGSGSSLYGTNAIGGTIDLKTPLPKPGMQGQVSYAAGGYGLGRFRGNISDGTTNGKFGFNLAVARTAYTKGIDGQDNAHNTNFQSRIEINPTNSTNFSARFFVSDAFVRLNTNPDTTGIPPASNSVVIEARPGVNFIVDQNDPDNFQQSKFFNGQVVLTHAINDELIFQGHYSGLKTDRNNENGVLGPGFQSSSTSFFDGRIQTANGHFDWSPKNNRITIGYEFEHEMFGNDGHTPDGFGNFFTRGYQSSNAVYAQDLLDFMDNRLQIAGGFRAQFFSLGAPEFSLSNAPYSNLAIDSPPAAYTFDGSAAYFLRSSGTKFRTHIGNGYRVPSLYERFGTFFSSFGTPEFVALGDPGLKPERTIGFDAGIEQSILGGKAKFSAVYFYNKLIDTIAYGNVVPDIGNTHRPFGGYVNSKGGIARGGEFSGEAGLTDSTDIFASYTYTNSDQREPQVFGSGIIDSLGIPNHQVTIVATQRISRFWINFDMLFTSSYLAPVFSGSTFNTYVFRFKGNRRADLTSGYTFPLKDEKFSLRLFGTIEDLFDDNYYENGFQTIGRSGRVGLSFGF
;
A
#
# COMPACT_ATOMS: atom_id res chain seq x y z
N MET A 1 19.14 -7.85 23.02
CA MET A 1 19.40 -9.17 23.63
C MET A 1 18.48 -9.55 24.82
N ARG A 2 17.57 -8.68 25.28
CA ARG A 2 16.56 -9.02 26.30
C ARG A 2 15.19 -9.47 25.75
N LEU A 3 14.90 -9.27 24.47
CA LEU A 3 13.63 -9.66 23.84
C LEU A 3 13.55 -11.14 23.43
N ILE A 4 14.68 -11.83 23.30
CA ILE A 4 14.73 -13.25 22.89
C ILE A 4 14.41 -14.22 24.05
N LYS A 5 14.47 -13.77 25.30
CA LYS A 5 14.16 -14.62 26.46
C LYS A 5 12.66 -14.74 26.78
N THR A 6 11.80 -13.88 26.24
CA THR A 6 10.35 -13.90 26.50
C THR A 6 9.56 -14.70 25.45
N LEU A 7 10.13 -14.99 24.30
CA LEU A 7 9.49 -15.82 23.26
C LEU A 7 9.59 -17.33 23.50
N GLY A 8 10.42 -17.76 24.44
CA GLY A 8 10.69 -19.18 24.74
C GLY A 8 9.64 -19.91 25.60
N ILE A 9 8.58 -19.23 26.07
CA ILE A 9 7.64 -19.82 27.03
C ILE A 9 6.24 -20.11 26.43
N ILE A 10 5.96 -19.71 25.19
CA ILE A 10 4.64 -19.94 24.56
C ILE A 10 4.54 -21.27 23.79
N CYS A 11 5.64 -22.02 23.65
CA CYS A 11 5.65 -23.25 22.82
C CYS A 11 5.41 -24.57 23.59
N LEU A 12 4.92 -24.55 24.82
CA LEU A 12 4.76 -25.79 25.60
C LEU A 12 3.39 -25.93 26.27
N PHE A 13 2.33 -26.03 25.46
CA PHE A 13 1.07 -26.66 25.87
C PHE A 13 0.23 -27.07 24.65
N ILE A 14 0.63 -28.20 24.00
CA ILE A 14 -0.30 -28.98 23.18
C ILE A 14 -0.05 -30.44 23.47
N ILE A 15 -0.82 -31.00 24.38
CA ILE A 15 -0.99 -32.45 24.52
C ILE A 15 -2.47 -32.75 24.47
N GLY A 16 -2.85 -33.52 23.44
CA GLY A 16 -3.98 -34.43 23.44
C GLY A 16 -5.35 -33.86 23.09
N ALA A 17 -5.72 -33.88 21.82
CA ALA A 17 -7.11 -33.98 21.39
C ALA A 17 -7.25 -35.16 20.44
N ASN A 18 -8.11 -36.09 20.78
CA ASN A 18 -8.44 -37.29 20.02
C ASN A 18 -8.91 -36.94 18.61
N ALA A 19 -8.27 -37.53 17.61
CA ALA A 19 -8.65 -37.43 16.22
C ALA A 19 -9.99 -38.10 15.98
N GLN A 20 -11.05 -37.34 15.68
CA GLN A 20 -12.19 -37.87 14.96
C GLN A 20 -11.80 -38.10 13.51
N ASN A 21 -11.97 -39.34 13.03
CA ASN A 21 -11.66 -39.77 11.66
C ASN A 21 -12.51 -39.05 10.62
N GLY A 22 -12.05 -37.92 10.12
CA GLY A 22 -12.58 -37.28 8.91
C GLY A 22 -11.79 -37.77 7.70
N TYR A 23 -12.47 -38.08 6.64
CA TYR A 23 -11.88 -38.52 5.36
C TYR A 23 -11.54 -37.29 4.52
N SER A 24 -10.42 -37.31 3.81
CA SER A 24 -9.99 -36.19 2.99
C SER A 24 -10.22 -36.47 1.51
N ILE A 25 -10.75 -35.48 0.81
CA ILE A 25 -10.68 -35.43 -0.65
C ILE A 25 -9.65 -34.34 -1.00
N THR A 26 -8.70 -34.70 -1.82
CA THR A 26 -7.69 -33.77 -2.34
C THR A 26 -7.76 -33.78 -3.86
N GLY A 27 -7.25 -32.73 -4.49
CA GLY A 27 -7.21 -32.69 -5.94
C GLY A 27 -6.31 -31.61 -6.47
N THR A 28 -6.12 -31.65 -7.79
CA THR A 28 -5.43 -30.62 -8.53
C THR A 28 -6.35 -30.07 -9.60
N VAL A 29 -6.30 -28.77 -9.78
CA VAL A 29 -6.96 -28.06 -10.88
C VAL A 29 -5.90 -27.63 -11.87
N THR A 30 -6.10 -28.01 -13.13
CA THR A 30 -5.21 -27.63 -14.24
C THR A 30 -6.02 -27.03 -15.37
N ASP A 31 -5.43 -26.15 -16.13
CA ASP A 31 -5.89 -25.69 -17.44
C ASP A 31 -4.86 -26.07 -18.52
N GLN A 32 -4.99 -25.54 -19.73
CA GLN A 32 -4.01 -25.78 -20.81
C GLN A 32 -2.62 -25.18 -20.52
N ARG A 33 -2.53 -24.24 -19.58
CA ARG A 33 -1.28 -23.57 -19.18
C ARG A 33 -0.56 -24.30 -18.04
N GLY A 34 -1.24 -25.23 -17.39
CA GLY A 34 -0.72 -25.99 -16.25
C GLY A 34 -1.58 -25.85 -15.00
N PRO A 35 -0.98 -25.94 -13.81
CA PRO A 35 -1.71 -25.82 -12.56
C PRO A 35 -2.35 -24.43 -12.40
N VAL A 36 -3.65 -24.40 -12.08
CA VAL A 36 -4.41 -23.17 -11.86
C VAL A 36 -4.26 -22.75 -10.41
N ASP A 37 -3.58 -21.63 -10.17
CA ASP A 37 -3.47 -21.02 -8.85
C ASP A 37 -4.78 -20.30 -8.50
N ARG A 38 -5.27 -20.51 -7.27
CA ARG A 38 -6.45 -19.86 -6.69
C ARG A 38 -7.77 -20.07 -7.43
N ALA A 39 -7.94 -21.17 -8.12
CA ALA A 39 -9.28 -21.58 -8.51
C ALA A 39 -10.14 -21.77 -7.26
N ILE A 40 -11.37 -21.27 -7.30
CA ILE A 40 -12.32 -21.44 -6.20
C ILE A 40 -12.95 -22.81 -6.32
N VAL A 41 -12.72 -23.65 -5.33
CA VAL A 41 -13.34 -24.98 -5.26
C VAL A 41 -14.41 -24.95 -4.19
N THR A 42 -15.66 -25.11 -4.61
CA THR A 42 -16.82 -25.19 -3.73
C THR A 42 -17.32 -26.63 -3.69
N MET A 43 -17.42 -27.22 -2.50
CA MET A 43 -17.96 -28.55 -2.29
C MET A 43 -19.34 -28.45 -1.62
N SER A 44 -20.38 -28.95 -2.26
CA SER A 44 -21.73 -28.99 -1.73
C SER A 44 -22.24 -30.43 -1.63
N VAL A 45 -23.14 -30.70 -0.66
CA VAL A 45 -23.79 -31.99 -0.53
C VAL A 45 -24.76 -32.20 -1.71
N ASN A 46 -24.72 -33.34 -2.38
CA ASN A 46 -25.53 -33.59 -3.57
C ASN A 46 -27.03 -33.50 -3.23
N GLY A 47 -27.70 -32.47 -3.74
CA GLY A 47 -29.13 -32.21 -3.51
C GLY A 47 -29.46 -31.21 -2.39
N ASP A 48 -28.47 -30.68 -1.64
CA ASP A 48 -28.68 -29.64 -0.65
C ASP A 48 -27.74 -28.47 -0.90
N SER A 49 -28.29 -27.38 -1.38
CA SER A 49 -27.53 -26.13 -1.65
C SER A 49 -27.20 -25.32 -0.39
N LYS A 50 -27.48 -25.79 0.80
CA LYS A 50 -27.31 -25.03 2.05
C LYS A 50 -25.99 -25.30 2.78
N VAL A 51 -25.25 -26.37 2.43
CA VAL A 51 -23.97 -26.69 3.05
C VAL A 51 -22.89 -26.62 1.99
N GLU A 52 -22.18 -25.51 1.93
CA GLU A 52 -21.06 -25.31 1.02
C GLU A 52 -19.74 -25.21 1.81
N TYR A 53 -18.77 -26.03 1.41
CA TYR A 53 -17.39 -25.90 1.85
C TYR A 53 -16.60 -25.26 0.71
N ARG A 54 -15.84 -24.21 0.98
CA ARG A 54 -15.11 -23.50 -0.04
C ARG A 54 -13.61 -23.46 0.28
N THR A 55 -12.79 -23.69 -0.73
CA THR A 55 -11.33 -23.55 -0.66
C THR A 55 -10.80 -22.94 -1.96
N GLU A 56 -9.55 -22.52 -1.97
CA GLU A 56 -8.86 -22.07 -3.18
C GLU A 56 -7.70 -23.03 -3.49
N THR A 57 -7.36 -23.19 -4.76
CA THR A 57 -6.18 -23.96 -5.17
C THR A 57 -4.91 -23.15 -4.88
N ASN A 58 -3.82 -23.85 -4.67
CA ASN A 58 -2.48 -23.22 -4.51
C ASN A 58 -1.77 -23.06 -5.85
N THR A 59 -0.53 -22.56 -5.83
CA THR A 59 0.32 -22.33 -7.02
C THR A 59 0.62 -23.58 -7.85
N VAL A 60 0.40 -24.76 -7.30
CA VAL A 60 0.48 -26.05 -8.02
C VAL A 60 -0.93 -26.63 -8.32
N GLY A 61 -1.96 -25.79 -8.24
CA GLY A 61 -3.33 -26.17 -8.51
C GLY A 61 -3.97 -27.07 -7.45
N PHE A 62 -3.32 -27.33 -6.33
CA PHE A 62 -3.79 -28.28 -5.32
C PHE A 62 -4.87 -27.69 -4.42
N PHE A 63 -5.89 -28.50 -4.10
CA PHE A 63 -6.94 -28.21 -3.11
C PHE A 63 -7.22 -29.43 -2.22
N GLY A 64 -7.85 -29.19 -1.07
CA GLY A 64 -8.26 -30.27 -0.18
C GLY A 64 -9.46 -29.89 0.68
N PHE A 65 -10.35 -30.87 0.92
CA PHE A 65 -11.45 -30.79 1.86
C PHE A 65 -11.43 -31.98 2.82
N ARG A 66 -11.98 -31.79 4.01
CA ARG A 66 -12.40 -32.87 4.90
C ARG A 66 -13.91 -32.89 5.01
N ALA A 67 -14.49 -34.02 4.81
CA ALA A 67 -15.92 -34.20 4.97
C ALA A 67 -16.26 -35.62 5.45
N VAL A 68 -17.47 -35.79 5.92
CA VAL A 68 -17.99 -37.11 6.27
C VAL A 68 -18.25 -37.96 4.98
N PRO A 69 -18.26 -39.29 5.05
CA PRO A 69 -18.60 -40.10 3.89
C PRO A 69 -19.96 -39.71 3.29
N GLY A 70 -19.99 -39.56 1.97
CA GLY A 70 -21.19 -39.12 1.27
C GLY A 70 -20.92 -38.74 -0.19
N ARG A 71 -21.97 -38.37 -0.89
CA ARG A 71 -21.86 -37.85 -2.27
C ARG A 71 -21.89 -36.33 -2.27
N TYR A 72 -20.92 -35.75 -2.93
CA TYR A 72 -20.70 -34.31 -3.01
C TYR A 72 -20.60 -33.86 -4.47
N SER A 73 -20.94 -32.63 -4.70
CA SER A 73 -20.66 -31.91 -5.95
C SER A 73 -19.51 -30.93 -5.69
N LEU A 74 -18.43 -31.08 -6.44
CA LEU A 74 -17.31 -30.14 -6.46
C LEU A 74 -17.51 -29.21 -7.65
N LYS A 75 -17.81 -27.95 -7.38
CA LYS A 75 -17.81 -26.89 -8.37
C LYS A 75 -16.46 -26.18 -8.29
N VAL A 76 -15.75 -26.17 -9.39
CA VAL A 76 -14.48 -25.43 -9.53
C VAL A 76 -14.73 -24.27 -10.45
N ASP A 77 -14.63 -23.09 -9.90
CA ASP A 77 -14.66 -21.85 -10.66
C ASP A 77 -13.22 -21.35 -10.78
N GLU A 78 -12.75 -21.18 -12.01
CA GLU A 78 -11.52 -20.44 -12.23
C GLU A 78 -11.68 -19.06 -11.60
N ARG A 79 -10.67 -18.64 -10.84
CA ARG A 79 -10.73 -17.33 -10.20
C ARG A 79 -10.78 -16.29 -11.30
N GLY A 80 -11.96 -15.67 -11.40
CA GLY A 80 -12.20 -14.75 -12.44
C GLY A 80 -13.34 -15.11 -13.37
N GLY A 81 -14.04 -16.23 -13.11
CA GLY A 81 -15.30 -16.60 -13.79
C GLY A 81 -15.12 -16.99 -15.26
N GLY A 82 -13.96 -17.51 -15.63
CA GLY A 82 -13.69 -18.09 -16.93
C GLY A 82 -14.37 -19.43 -17.10
N SER A 83 -13.72 -20.45 -16.67
CA SER A 83 -14.22 -21.81 -16.73
C SER A 83 -14.84 -22.24 -15.42
N SER A 84 -15.99 -22.86 -15.47
CA SER A 84 -16.62 -23.51 -14.33
C SER A 84 -16.86 -24.98 -14.67
N VAL A 85 -16.31 -25.88 -13.85
CA VAL A 85 -16.50 -27.32 -13.99
C VAL A 85 -17.13 -27.85 -12.73
N THR A 86 -18.18 -28.66 -12.87
CA THR A 86 -18.80 -29.35 -11.76
C THR A 86 -18.57 -30.87 -11.88
N VAL A 87 -17.97 -31.46 -10.83
CA VAL A 87 -17.63 -32.87 -10.77
C VAL A 87 -18.33 -33.50 -9.56
N SER A 88 -19.04 -34.62 -9.77
CA SER A 88 -19.61 -35.41 -8.66
C SER A 88 -18.53 -36.30 -8.06
N VAL A 89 -18.43 -36.34 -6.74
CA VAL A 89 -17.45 -37.15 -6.01
C VAL A 89 -18.11 -37.89 -4.87
N GLU A 90 -17.60 -39.07 -4.54
CA GLU A 90 -18.08 -39.89 -3.44
C GLU A 90 -16.96 -40.09 -2.44
N ILE A 91 -17.10 -39.55 -1.24
CA ILE A 91 -16.14 -39.76 -0.14
C ILE A 91 -16.51 -41.08 0.56
N ARG A 92 -15.59 -42.05 0.53
CA ARG A 92 -15.77 -43.36 1.14
C ARG A 92 -14.96 -43.51 2.42
N PRO A 93 -15.46 -44.30 3.40
CA PRO A 93 -14.69 -44.58 4.62
C PRO A 93 -13.33 -45.23 4.32
N GLY A 94 -12.26 -44.69 4.88
CA GLY A 94 -10.91 -45.27 4.76
C GLY A 94 -10.17 -44.97 3.46
N VAL A 95 -10.74 -44.22 2.54
CA VAL A 95 -10.12 -43.90 1.25
C VAL A 95 -9.84 -42.38 1.19
N ASN A 96 -8.59 -42.03 0.94
CA ASN A 96 -8.21 -40.66 0.56
C ASN A 96 -8.21 -40.59 -0.97
N GLU A 97 -9.21 -39.95 -1.54
CA GLU A 97 -9.29 -39.79 -2.99
C GLU A 97 -8.55 -38.53 -3.43
N SER A 98 -7.81 -38.68 -4.55
CA SER A 98 -7.17 -37.55 -5.23
C SER A 98 -7.81 -37.40 -6.61
N ILE A 99 -8.28 -36.20 -6.93
CA ILE A 99 -8.99 -35.87 -8.16
C ILE A 99 -8.18 -34.91 -8.98
N SER A 100 -8.09 -35.17 -10.30
CA SER A 100 -7.58 -34.18 -11.24
C SER A 100 -8.74 -33.53 -11.97
N ILE A 101 -8.88 -32.22 -11.87
CA ILE A 101 -9.92 -31.44 -12.52
C ILE A 101 -9.28 -30.57 -13.56
N LYS A 102 -9.70 -30.72 -14.82
CA LYS A 102 -9.22 -29.89 -15.93
C LYS A 102 -10.29 -28.86 -16.25
N LEU A 103 -9.93 -27.57 -16.19
CA LEU A 103 -10.77 -26.49 -16.65
C LEU A 103 -10.62 -26.34 -18.16
N ASP A 104 -11.75 -26.36 -18.88
CA ASP A 104 -11.76 -26.10 -20.34
C ASP A 104 -11.68 -24.61 -20.60
N ASP A 105 -10.96 -24.24 -21.67
CA ASP A 105 -10.64 -22.87 -22.03
C ASP A 105 -11.86 -22.01 -22.39
N VAL A 106 -12.29 -21.19 -21.44
CA VAL A 106 -12.85 -19.88 -21.74
C VAL A 106 -12.29 -18.91 -20.71
N GLN A 107 -11.26 -18.16 -21.09
CA GLN A 107 -10.70 -17.12 -20.22
C GLN A 107 -11.67 -15.96 -20.10
N THR A 108 -12.14 -15.74 -18.89
CA THR A 108 -12.62 -14.43 -18.48
C THR A 108 -11.68 -13.97 -17.37
N ILE A 109 -11.00 -12.83 -17.57
CA ILE A 109 -10.16 -12.21 -16.54
C ILE A 109 -11.09 -11.64 -15.48
N ARG A 110 -11.27 -12.36 -14.37
CA ARG A 110 -12.07 -11.88 -13.24
C ARG A 110 -11.33 -12.16 -11.95
N GLU A 111 -11.09 -11.15 -11.16
CA GLU A 111 -10.47 -11.25 -9.84
C GLU A 111 -11.48 -10.86 -8.76
N SER A 112 -11.38 -11.43 -7.57
CA SER A 112 -12.19 -11.03 -6.42
C SER A 112 -11.40 -10.13 -5.48
N VAL A 113 -12.04 -9.09 -4.96
CA VAL A 113 -11.43 -8.10 -4.06
C VAL A 113 -12.15 -8.04 -2.72
N THR A 114 -11.42 -7.69 -1.68
CA THR A 114 -11.93 -7.46 -0.33
C THR A 114 -11.93 -5.97 0.04
N ILE A 115 -12.37 -5.10 -0.85
CA ILE A 115 -12.29 -3.64 -0.66
C ILE A 115 -13.36 -3.12 0.29
N SER A 116 -14.42 -3.86 0.52
CA SER A 116 -15.43 -3.51 1.48
C SER A 116 -15.43 -4.54 2.62
N ALA A 117 -15.00 -4.14 3.80
CA ALA A 117 -15.21 -4.81 5.08
C ALA A 117 -15.05 -6.35 5.04
N ASP A 118 -13.92 -6.85 4.53
CA ASP A 118 -13.54 -8.27 4.47
C ASP A 118 -14.46 -9.23 3.68
N ALA A 119 -15.54 -8.75 3.08
CA ALA A 119 -16.37 -9.55 2.20
C ALA A 119 -15.78 -9.59 0.78
N ALA A 120 -15.35 -10.78 0.33
CA ALA A 120 -14.84 -10.97 -1.02
C ALA A 120 -15.96 -10.71 -2.06
N GLN A 121 -15.72 -9.75 -2.96
CA GLN A 121 -16.60 -9.46 -4.09
C GLN A 121 -15.87 -9.76 -5.40
N PRO A 122 -16.54 -10.35 -6.39
CA PRO A 122 -15.98 -10.41 -7.73
C PRO A 122 -15.67 -8.99 -8.24
N LEU A 123 -14.49 -8.79 -8.83
CA LEU A 123 -14.07 -7.46 -9.31
C LEU A 123 -15.08 -6.84 -10.29
N ASP A 124 -15.72 -7.67 -11.10
CA ASP A 124 -16.75 -7.23 -12.04
C ASP A 124 -18.01 -6.68 -11.35
N GLU A 125 -18.30 -7.11 -10.13
CA GLU A 125 -19.47 -6.66 -9.37
C GLU A 125 -19.18 -5.42 -8.52
N VAL A 126 -17.92 -4.95 -8.44
CA VAL A 126 -17.55 -3.76 -7.66
C VAL A 126 -17.97 -2.49 -8.39
N SER A 127 -18.71 -1.63 -7.72
CA SER A 127 -19.17 -0.33 -8.26
C SER A 127 -18.11 0.77 -8.24
N LYS A 128 -16.99 0.57 -7.54
CA LYS A 128 -15.85 1.50 -7.44
C LYS A 128 -14.72 1.13 -8.39
N SER A 129 -13.77 2.06 -8.61
CA SER A 129 -12.54 1.83 -9.38
C SER A 129 -11.53 1.03 -8.58
N VAL A 130 -11.28 -0.21 -8.97
CA VAL A 130 -10.37 -1.11 -8.27
C VAL A 130 -9.41 -1.78 -9.21
N ASP A 131 -8.14 -1.87 -8.80
CA ASP A 131 -7.11 -2.63 -9.47
C ASP A 131 -6.50 -3.67 -8.51
N ILE A 132 -6.03 -4.77 -9.07
CA ILE A 132 -5.34 -5.83 -8.32
C ILE A 132 -4.01 -6.13 -8.98
N ILE A 133 -2.94 -6.11 -8.18
CA ILE A 133 -1.63 -6.62 -8.59
C ILE A 133 -1.43 -7.96 -7.89
N THR A 134 -1.48 -9.04 -8.65
CA THR A 134 -1.31 -10.38 -8.09
C THR A 134 0.15 -10.69 -7.76
N GLY A 135 0.37 -11.64 -6.85
CA GLY A 135 1.71 -12.13 -6.57
C GLY A 135 2.41 -12.71 -7.80
N GLN A 136 1.66 -13.22 -8.79
CA GLN A 136 2.24 -13.72 -10.04
C GLN A 136 2.80 -12.56 -10.89
N VAL A 137 2.05 -11.48 -11.07
CA VAL A 137 2.50 -10.28 -11.79
C VAL A 137 3.77 -9.71 -11.15
N MET A 138 3.79 -9.57 -9.81
CA MET A 138 4.98 -9.11 -9.09
C MET A 138 6.19 -10.03 -9.29
N ARG A 139 5.97 -11.35 -9.34
CA ARG A 139 7.04 -12.32 -9.62
C ARG A 139 7.54 -12.24 -11.06
N ASP A 140 6.64 -12.11 -12.03
CA ASP A 140 7.02 -12.05 -13.46
C ASP A 140 7.79 -10.78 -13.81
N ARG A 141 7.50 -9.68 -13.11
CA ARG A 141 8.24 -8.43 -13.17
C ARG A 141 9.51 -8.44 -12.31
N ALA A 142 9.64 -9.43 -11.40
CA ALA A 142 10.69 -9.50 -10.38
C ALA A 142 10.73 -8.23 -9.49
N ASP A 143 9.56 -7.68 -9.13
CA ASP A 143 9.46 -6.54 -8.21
C ASP A 143 10.02 -6.91 -6.82
N PHE A 144 10.78 -6.02 -6.20
CA PHE A 144 11.39 -6.24 -4.89
C PHE A 144 10.80 -5.37 -3.80
N SER A 145 10.27 -4.21 -4.15
CA SER A 145 9.65 -3.27 -3.21
C SER A 145 8.17 -3.06 -3.52
N PHE A 146 7.46 -2.65 -2.50
CA PHE A 146 6.06 -2.26 -2.62
C PHE A 146 5.87 -1.09 -3.60
N VAL A 147 6.71 -0.07 -3.48
CA VAL A 147 6.68 1.13 -4.32
C VAL A 147 6.87 0.77 -5.80
N GLU A 148 7.78 -0.15 -6.09
CA GLU A 148 8.05 -0.63 -7.44
C GLU A 148 6.82 -1.31 -8.05
N SER A 149 6.10 -2.11 -7.27
CA SER A 149 4.92 -2.83 -7.75
C SER A 149 3.77 -1.91 -8.19
N LEU A 150 3.65 -0.72 -7.61
CA LEU A 150 2.56 0.21 -7.86
C LEU A 150 2.74 1.10 -9.09
N ARG A 151 3.93 1.17 -9.69
CA ARG A 151 4.24 2.11 -10.78
C ARG A 151 3.39 1.91 -12.05
N THR A 152 2.75 0.77 -12.20
CA THR A 152 1.92 0.43 -13.36
C THR A 152 0.43 0.71 -13.17
N ILE A 153 0.01 1.14 -11.98
CA ILE A 153 -1.40 1.44 -11.69
C ILE A 153 -1.81 2.75 -12.39
N PRO A 154 -2.93 2.76 -13.14
CA PRO A 154 -3.43 3.96 -13.78
C PRO A 154 -3.75 5.07 -12.77
N GLY A 155 -3.39 6.30 -13.07
CA GLY A 155 -3.66 7.45 -12.20
C GLY A 155 -2.76 7.56 -10.96
N PHE A 156 -1.81 6.62 -10.78
CA PHE A 156 -0.84 6.67 -9.67
C PHE A 156 0.50 7.21 -10.15
N ARG A 157 0.95 8.28 -9.51
CA ARG A 157 2.31 8.77 -9.65
C ARG A 157 3.14 8.25 -8.47
N VAL A 158 4.04 7.34 -8.77
CA VAL A 158 5.01 6.81 -7.81
C VAL A 158 6.34 7.52 -8.02
N GLN A 159 6.87 8.14 -6.97
CA GLN A 159 8.16 8.83 -6.97
C GLN A 159 9.05 8.21 -5.90
N GLN A 160 10.34 8.13 -6.19
CA GLN A 160 11.39 7.81 -5.23
C GLN A 160 12.52 8.82 -5.39
N LEU A 161 12.84 9.55 -4.33
CA LEU A 161 13.82 10.63 -4.36
C LEU A 161 15.23 10.06 -4.11
N GLY A 162 15.86 9.59 -5.16
CA GLY A 162 17.15 8.93 -5.09
C GLY A 162 17.05 7.40 -5.22
N GLY A 163 18.03 6.69 -4.66
CA GLY A 163 18.14 5.24 -4.69
C GLY A 163 17.25 4.51 -3.68
N PHE A 164 17.49 3.22 -3.54
CA PHE A 164 16.77 2.35 -2.61
C PHE A 164 16.86 2.86 -1.16
N GLY A 165 15.75 2.77 -0.42
CA GLY A 165 15.63 3.23 0.96
C GLY A 165 15.37 4.73 1.12
N ARG A 166 15.56 5.53 0.06
CA ARG A 166 15.25 6.96 0.05
C ARG A 166 13.75 7.22 0.06
N THR A 167 13.36 8.45 0.40
CA THR A 167 11.95 8.86 0.47
C THR A 167 11.17 8.47 -0.78
N ALA A 168 10.07 7.76 -0.60
CA ALA A 168 9.13 7.43 -1.65
C ALA A 168 7.78 8.09 -1.38
N SER A 169 7.05 8.41 -2.43
CA SER A 169 5.70 8.95 -2.34
C SER A 169 4.77 8.33 -3.40
N ILE A 170 3.51 8.24 -3.05
CA ILE A 170 2.45 7.71 -3.91
C ILE A 170 1.35 8.75 -3.98
N LYS A 171 1.11 9.28 -5.18
CA LYS A 171 0.09 10.30 -5.43
C LYS A 171 -0.98 9.74 -6.34
N SER A 172 -2.21 9.68 -5.87
CA SER A 172 -3.35 9.19 -6.64
C SER A 172 -4.06 10.34 -7.35
N ARG A 173 -4.29 10.22 -8.67
CA ARG A 173 -5.14 11.12 -9.46
C ARG A 173 -4.81 12.61 -9.28
N GLY A 174 -3.51 12.94 -9.18
CA GLY A 174 -3.05 14.33 -9.02
C GLY A 174 -3.23 14.92 -7.63
N LEU A 175 -3.58 14.11 -6.63
CA LEU A 175 -3.62 14.49 -5.23
C LEU A 175 -2.24 14.33 -4.58
N ARG A 176 -2.14 14.64 -3.28
CA ARG A 176 -0.89 14.59 -2.54
C ARG A 176 -0.64 13.16 -2.00
N ASN A 177 0.58 12.87 -1.55
CA ASN A 177 0.92 11.57 -0.96
C ASN A 177 0.12 11.25 0.31
N GLN A 178 -0.13 12.23 1.18
CA GLN A 178 -0.93 12.06 2.40
C GLN A 178 -2.43 11.81 2.14
N ASP A 179 -2.88 11.95 0.90
CA ASP A 179 -4.26 11.71 0.49
C ASP A 179 -4.55 10.24 0.11
N THR A 180 -3.54 9.36 0.20
CA THR A 180 -3.65 7.93 -0.10
C THR A 180 -3.40 7.10 1.17
N ALA A 181 -4.39 6.31 1.58
CA ALA A 181 -4.24 5.39 2.71
C ALA A 181 -3.49 4.12 2.28
N VAL A 182 -2.57 3.65 3.12
CA VAL A 182 -1.88 2.37 2.97
C VAL A 182 -2.28 1.44 4.10
N LEU A 183 -2.64 0.21 3.76
CA LEU A 183 -3.06 -0.81 4.70
C LEU A 183 -2.22 -2.08 4.54
N ILE A 184 -2.17 -2.86 5.59
CA ILE A 184 -1.68 -4.24 5.59
C ILE A 184 -2.79 -5.11 6.16
N ASP A 185 -3.34 -6.00 5.33
CA ASP A 185 -4.48 -6.86 5.68
C ASP A 185 -5.69 -6.09 6.26
N GLY A 186 -6.01 -4.93 5.68
CA GLY A 186 -7.16 -4.10 6.06
C GLY A 186 -6.87 -3.10 7.19
N ILE A 187 -5.69 -3.13 7.83
CA ILE A 187 -5.34 -2.26 8.95
C ILE A 187 -4.36 -1.18 8.49
N ARG A 188 -4.69 0.08 8.82
CA ARG A 188 -3.93 1.25 8.37
C ARG A 188 -2.48 1.22 8.86
N LEU A 189 -1.55 1.43 7.92
CA LEU A 189 -0.15 1.74 8.19
C LEU A 189 0.02 3.25 8.04
N ARG A 190 0.39 3.92 9.13
CA ARG A 190 0.72 5.34 9.13
C ARG A 190 1.68 5.67 10.26
N ASP A 191 2.44 6.73 10.14
CA ASP A 191 3.38 7.18 11.15
C ASP A 191 2.81 8.37 11.91
N ALA A 192 2.45 8.18 13.19
CA ALA A 192 1.96 9.26 14.05
C ALA A 192 3.00 10.35 14.26
N SER A 193 4.29 10.06 14.06
CA SER A 193 5.40 10.99 14.21
C SER A 193 5.84 11.67 12.90
N SER A 194 5.24 11.28 11.75
CA SER A 194 5.53 11.95 10.49
C SER A 194 4.85 13.30 10.39
N ILE A 195 5.38 14.14 9.51
CA ILE A 195 4.85 15.50 9.28
C ILE A 195 3.37 15.48 8.95
N SER A 196 2.95 14.58 8.05
CA SER A 196 1.56 14.51 7.55
C SER A 196 0.74 13.39 8.18
N GLY A 197 1.30 12.61 9.13
CA GLY A 197 0.63 11.49 9.77
C GLY A 197 0.24 10.36 8.79
N ASP A 198 1.00 10.17 7.72
CA ASP A 198 0.77 9.18 6.66
C ASP A 198 1.84 8.06 6.67
N ALA A 199 1.83 7.19 5.66
CA ALA A 199 2.78 6.10 5.51
C ALA A 199 4.09 6.49 4.82
N THR A 200 4.26 7.71 4.34
CA THR A 200 5.37 8.13 3.46
C THR A 200 6.74 7.84 4.06
N SER A 201 6.89 8.03 5.37
CA SER A 201 8.16 7.76 6.07
C SER A 201 8.64 6.32 5.99
N PHE A 202 7.75 5.35 5.72
CA PHE A 202 8.03 3.91 5.72
C PHE A 202 7.71 3.21 4.39
N LEU A 203 7.29 3.94 3.34
CA LEU A 203 6.95 3.33 2.05
C LEU A 203 8.15 2.59 1.43
N SER A 204 9.34 3.15 1.53
CA SER A 204 10.58 2.53 1.03
C SER A 204 11.01 1.32 1.86
N ASP A 205 10.53 1.21 3.11
CA ASP A 205 10.84 0.11 4.02
C ASP A 205 9.94 -1.11 3.78
N LEU A 206 8.88 -0.96 2.99
CA LEU A 206 7.99 -2.05 2.60
C LEU A 206 8.59 -2.84 1.43
N THR A 207 9.36 -3.88 1.72
CA THR A 207 9.80 -4.82 0.70
C THR A 207 8.78 -5.95 0.53
N LEU A 208 8.70 -6.53 -0.67
CA LEU A 208 7.78 -7.62 -0.98
C LEU A 208 8.29 -8.94 -0.34
N THR A 209 8.03 -9.11 0.95
CA THR A 209 8.49 -10.26 1.76
C THR A 209 7.57 -11.46 1.57
N SER A 210 6.28 -11.32 1.91
CA SER A 210 5.26 -12.33 1.67
C SER A 210 3.94 -11.62 1.36
N VAL A 211 3.71 -11.34 0.08
CA VAL A 211 2.52 -10.64 -0.40
C VAL A 211 1.79 -11.52 -1.41
N SER A 212 0.51 -11.74 -1.17
CA SER A 212 -0.34 -12.51 -2.08
C SER A 212 -0.85 -11.66 -3.22
N ARG A 213 -1.28 -10.43 -2.92
CA ARG A 213 -1.72 -9.42 -3.87
C ARG A 213 -1.69 -8.04 -3.23
N VAL A 214 -1.78 -7.02 -4.06
CA VAL A 214 -2.03 -5.64 -3.65
C VAL A 214 -3.36 -5.22 -4.27
N GLU A 215 -4.28 -4.76 -3.45
CA GLU A 215 -5.57 -4.22 -3.86
C GLU A 215 -5.50 -2.69 -3.83
N VAL A 216 -5.95 -2.03 -4.87
CA VAL A 216 -5.91 -0.58 -5.01
C VAL A 216 -7.29 -0.04 -5.32
N LEU A 217 -7.89 0.67 -4.37
CA LEU A 217 -9.11 1.45 -4.56
C LEU A 217 -8.71 2.86 -5.03
N ARG A 218 -9.22 3.31 -6.15
CA ARG A 218 -9.04 4.68 -6.65
C ARG A 218 -10.29 5.51 -6.36
N GLY A 219 -10.10 6.67 -5.72
CA GLY A 219 -11.17 7.54 -5.25
C GLY A 219 -11.36 7.47 -3.75
N SER A 220 -12.35 8.19 -3.22
CA SER A 220 -12.58 8.27 -1.78
C SER A 220 -12.96 6.91 -1.17
N GLY A 221 -12.27 6.55 -0.09
CA GLY A 221 -12.55 5.38 0.75
C GLY A 221 -12.77 5.75 2.22
N SER A 222 -12.87 7.05 2.54
CA SER A 222 -12.87 7.52 3.93
C SER A 222 -14.06 7.06 4.78
N SER A 223 -15.18 6.70 4.16
CA SER A 223 -16.34 6.14 4.87
C SER A 223 -16.02 4.79 5.52
N LEU A 224 -15.15 3.98 4.91
CA LEU A 224 -14.69 2.70 5.46
C LEU A 224 -13.35 2.83 6.16
N TYR A 225 -12.37 3.39 5.46
CA TYR A 225 -10.97 3.37 5.88
C TYR A 225 -10.55 4.59 6.71
N GLY A 226 -11.43 5.60 6.88
CA GLY A 226 -11.17 6.76 7.72
C GLY A 226 -10.17 7.75 7.12
N THR A 227 -9.30 8.28 7.98
CA THR A 227 -8.32 9.31 7.60
C THR A 227 -7.37 8.89 6.48
N ASN A 228 -6.91 9.84 5.67
CA ASN A 228 -5.97 9.65 4.54
C ASN A 228 -6.54 8.92 3.31
N ALA A 229 -7.73 8.31 3.38
CA ALA A 229 -8.35 7.61 2.25
C ALA A 229 -9.15 8.57 1.35
N ILE A 230 -8.53 9.66 0.91
CA ILE A 230 -9.14 10.73 0.11
C ILE A 230 -9.09 10.40 -1.38
N GLY A 231 -7.91 10.10 -1.89
CA GLY A 231 -7.65 9.86 -3.31
C GLY A 231 -7.52 8.40 -3.67
N GLY A 232 -7.32 7.54 -2.68
CA GLY A 232 -7.18 6.11 -2.86
C GLY A 232 -6.87 5.38 -1.57
N THR A 233 -6.99 4.07 -1.66
CA THR A 233 -6.59 3.14 -0.59
C THR A 233 -5.81 1.98 -1.22
N ILE A 234 -4.69 1.63 -0.64
CA ILE A 234 -3.84 0.53 -1.09
C ILE A 234 -3.73 -0.48 0.04
N ASP A 235 -4.06 -1.73 -0.21
CA ASP A 235 -4.02 -2.78 0.79
C ASP A 235 -3.12 -3.94 0.36
N LEU A 236 -2.05 -4.19 1.13
CA LEU A 236 -1.19 -5.35 0.98
C LEU A 236 -1.82 -6.54 1.67
N LYS A 237 -2.20 -7.56 0.89
CA LYS A 237 -2.74 -8.80 1.43
C LYS A 237 -1.65 -9.84 1.60
N THR A 238 -1.53 -10.36 2.83
CA THR A 238 -0.64 -11.49 3.12
C THR A 238 -1.27 -12.82 2.69
N PRO A 239 -0.47 -13.83 2.30
CA PRO A 239 -1.02 -15.12 1.91
C PRO A 239 -1.61 -15.86 3.11
N LEU A 240 -2.75 -16.49 2.89
CA LEU A 240 -3.35 -17.43 3.85
C LEU A 240 -2.53 -18.72 3.89
N PRO A 241 -2.28 -19.30 5.09
CA PRO A 241 -1.65 -20.62 5.17
C PRO A 241 -2.56 -21.69 4.57
N LYS A 242 -1.94 -22.68 3.91
CA LYS A 242 -2.64 -23.80 3.25
C LYS A 242 -2.12 -25.13 3.81
N PRO A 243 -2.93 -26.20 3.75
CA PRO A 243 -2.47 -27.53 4.12
C PRO A 243 -1.29 -27.99 3.27
N GLY A 244 -0.31 -28.62 3.92
CA GLY A 244 0.92 -29.09 3.29
C GLY A 244 2.03 -28.04 3.33
N MET A 245 3.21 -28.50 3.75
CA MET A 245 4.39 -27.65 3.87
C MET A 245 4.81 -27.12 2.50
N GLN A 246 4.91 -25.81 2.39
CA GLN A 246 5.35 -25.09 1.20
C GLN A 246 6.36 -24.03 1.62
N GLY A 247 7.34 -23.81 0.79
CA GLY A 247 8.33 -22.78 1.07
C GLY A 247 9.07 -22.34 -0.18
N GLN A 248 9.74 -21.21 -0.05
CA GLN A 248 10.57 -20.65 -1.09
C GLN A 248 11.78 -19.98 -0.46
N VAL A 249 12.95 -20.22 -1.02
CA VAL A 249 14.18 -19.49 -0.71
C VAL A 249 14.70 -18.89 -1.99
N SER A 250 15.05 -17.61 -1.97
CA SER A 250 15.56 -16.91 -3.13
C SER A 250 16.72 -15.98 -2.78
N TYR A 251 17.63 -15.84 -3.72
CA TYR A 251 18.70 -14.86 -3.68
C TYR A 251 18.80 -14.14 -5.02
N ALA A 252 19.03 -12.83 -4.96
CA ALA A 252 19.28 -12.01 -6.13
C ALA A 252 20.47 -11.08 -5.89
N ALA A 253 21.21 -10.79 -6.95
CA ALA A 253 22.33 -9.85 -6.94
C ALA A 253 22.29 -8.99 -8.21
N GLY A 254 22.88 -7.80 -8.16
CA GLY A 254 22.82 -6.90 -9.32
C GLY A 254 23.65 -5.63 -9.19
N GLY A 255 23.36 -4.67 -10.04
CA GLY A 255 23.96 -3.35 -10.06
C GLY A 255 23.85 -2.62 -8.72
N TYR A 256 24.64 -1.57 -8.56
CA TYR A 256 24.69 -0.74 -7.35
C TYR A 256 25.02 -1.49 -6.04
N GLY A 257 25.60 -2.69 -6.16
CA GLY A 257 25.89 -3.55 -5.02
C GLY A 257 24.64 -4.21 -4.42
N LEU A 258 23.60 -4.48 -5.23
CA LEU A 258 22.42 -5.20 -4.80
C LEU A 258 22.74 -6.61 -4.33
N GLY A 259 22.27 -6.94 -3.13
CA GLY A 259 22.12 -8.28 -2.61
C GLY A 259 20.76 -8.43 -1.93
N ARG A 260 19.96 -9.41 -2.34
CA ARG A 260 18.66 -9.68 -1.74
C ARG A 260 18.48 -11.14 -1.42
N PHE A 261 18.21 -11.43 -0.15
CA PHE A 261 17.77 -12.72 0.32
C PHE A 261 16.28 -12.66 0.68
N ARG A 262 15.53 -13.71 0.36
CA ARG A 262 14.15 -13.90 0.80
C ARG A 262 13.89 -15.37 1.08
N GLY A 263 13.28 -15.65 2.22
CA GLY A 263 12.78 -16.98 2.59
C GLY A 263 11.36 -16.90 3.11
N ASN A 264 10.53 -17.85 2.73
CA ASN A 264 9.22 -18.04 3.32
C ASN A 264 8.89 -19.53 3.48
N ILE A 265 8.11 -19.82 4.50
CA ILE A 265 7.57 -21.16 4.78
C ILE A 265 6.11 -21.01 5.25
N SER A 266 5.28 -21.89 4.77
CA SER A 266 3.87 -21.95 5.13
C SER A 266 3.43 -23.40 5.27
N ASP A 267 2.60 -23.66 6.27
CA ASP A 267 1.97 -24.96 6.47
C ASP A 267 0.60 -24.78 7.15
N GLY A 268 -0.23 -25.79 7.04
CA GLY A 268 -1.51 -25.88 7.72
C GLY A 268 -1.91 -27.32 7.96
N THR A 269 -2.69 -27.51 9.01
CA THR A 269 -3.27 -28.81 9.28
C THR A 269 -4.33 -29.17 8.22
N THR A 270 -4.42 -30.41 7.84
CA THR A 270 -5.40 -30.90 6.84
C THR A 270 -6.86 -30.69 7.26
N ASN A 271 -7.13 -30.49 8.56
CA ASN A 271 -8.46 -30.16 9.07
C ASN A 271 -8.71 -28.65 9.12
N GLY A 272 -7.80 -27.83 8.62
CA GLY A 272 -7.91 -26.36 8.61
C GLY A 272 -7.89 -25.72 9.99
N LYS A 273 -7.67 -26.45 11.09
CA LYS A 273 -7.74 -25.87 12.45
C LYS A 273 -6.57 -24.98 12.82
N PHE A 274 -5.43 -25.18 12.19
CA PHE A 274 -4.22 -24.38 12.44
C PHE A 274 -3.45 -24.22 11.13
N GLY A 275 -2.89 -23.04 10.94
CA GLY A 275 -1.97 -22.77 9.85
C GLY A 275 -1.08 -21.59 10.15
N PHE A 276 0.08 -21.55 9.49
CA PHE A 276 1.01 -20.45 9.62
C PHE A 276 1.69 -20.12 8.29
N ASN A 277 2.08 -18.86 8.15
CA ASN A 277 2.96 -18.37 7.10
C ASN A 277 4.02 -17.49 7.77
N LEU A 278 5.29 -17.79 7.53
CA LEU A 278 6.44 -17.04 8.05
C LEU A 278 7.32 -16.64 6.87
N ALA A 279 7.78 -15.40 6.86
CA ALA A 279 8.66 -14.91 5.81
C ALA A 279 9.66 -13.89 6.34
N VAL A 280 10.85 -13.91 5.74
CA VAL A 280 11.91 -12.93 5.98
C VAL A 280 12.50 -12.49 4.64
N ALA A 281 12.80 -11.21 4.54
CA ALA A 281 13.56 -10.67 3.42
C ALA A 281 14.61 -9.69 3.93
N ARG A 282 15.80 -9.73 3.33
CA ARG A 282 16.82 -8.69 3.49
C ARG A 282 17.24 -8.21 2.11
N THR A 283 17.10 -6.91 1.89
CA THR A 283 17.54 -6.22 0.68
C THR A 283 18.63 -5.23 1.08
N ALA A 284 19.75 -5.24 0.38
CA ALA A 284 20.85 -4.30 0.60
C ALA A 284 21.41 -3.81 -0.73
N TYR A 285 21.75 -2.53 -0.77
CA TYR A 285 22.52 -1.88 -1.82
C TYR A 285 23.77 -1.32 -1.15
N THR A 286 24.94 -1.90 -1.41
CA THR A 286 26.18 -1.54 -0.72
C THR A 286 26.88 -0.34 -1.31
N LYS A 287 26.52 0.05 -2.53
CA LYS A 287 27.12 1.18 -3.25
C LYS A 287 26.10 2.31 -3.50
N GLY A 288 24.85 1.96 -3.81
CA GLY A 288 23.86 2.94 -4.24
C GLY A 288 24.20 3.57 -5.61
N ILE A 289 23.62 4.72 -5.93
CA ILE A 289 23.72 5.34 -7.27
C ILE A 289 25.13 5.84 -7.56
N ASP A 290 25.77 6.53 -6.62
CA ASP A 290 27.05 7.21 -6.79
C ASP A 290 28.24 6.53 -6.06
N GLY A 291 28.01 5.37 -5.47
CA GLY A 291 29.01 4.57 -4.80
C GLY A 291 29.10 4.73 -3.30
N GLN A 292 28.40 5.70 -2.72
CA GLN A 292 28.40 6.01 -1.28
C GLN A 292 26.99 5.97 -0.64
N ASP A 293 25.96 5.67 -1.38
CA ASP A 293 24.54 5.63 -0.96
C ASP A 293 24.14 4.25 -0.45
N ASN A 294 24.85 3.71 0.51
CA ASN A 294 24.48 2.39 1.03
C ASN A 294 23.15 2.43 1.79
N ALA A 295 22.33 1.43 1.50
CA ALA A 295 21.06 1.23 2.18
C ALA A 295 20.79 -0.26 2.40
N HIS A 296 20.07 -0.58 3.47
CA HIS A 296 19.57 -1.94 3.66
C HIS A 296 18.25 -1.94 4.44
N ASN A 297 17.49 -3.00 4.20
CA ASN A 297 16.22 -3.22 4.87
C ASN A 297 16.08 -4.71 5.19
N THR A 298 15.60 -5.03 6.39
CA THR A 298 15.26 -6.39 6.82
C THR A 298 13.81 -6.40 7.26
N ASN A 299 12.98 -7.20 6.60
CA ASN A 299 11.58 -7.38 6.94
C ASN A 299 11.33 -8.80 7.44
N PHE A 300 10.46 -8.90 8.44
CA PHE A 300 9.87 -10.16 8.89
C PHE A 300 8.35 -10.04 8.84
N GLN A 301 7.69 -11.06 8.29
CA GLN A 301 6.25 -11.18 8.26
C GLN A 301 5.82 -12.52 8.81
N SER A 302 4.72 -12.53 9.56
CA SER A 302 4.07 -13.77 9.98
C SER A 302 2.55 -13.63 9.95
N ARG A 303 1.89 -14.74 9.67
CA ARG A 303 0.45 -14.91 9.79
C ARG A 303 0.16 -16.28 10.37
N ILE A 304 -0.60 -16.30 11.46
CA ILE A 304 -1.01 -17.52 12.15
C ILE A 304 -2.53 -17.54 12.18
N GLU A 305 -3.12 -18.63 11.75
CA GLU A 305 -4.56 -18.86 11.73
C GLU A 305 -4.93 -20.00 12.65
N ILE A 306 -5.92 -19.79 13.50
CA ILE A 306 -6.46 -20.80 14.42
C ILE A 306 -7.96 -20.82 14.25
N ASN A 307 -8.50 -21.98 13.85
CA ASN A 307 -9.93 -22.22 13.66
C ASN A 307 -10.42 -23.24 14.71
N PRO A 308 -10.81 -22.81 15.92
CA PRO A 308 -11.29 -23.73 16.97
C PRO A 308 -12.57 -24.45 16.54
N THR A 309 -13.44 -23.75 15.82
CA THR A 309 -14.67 -24.27 15.23
C THR A 309 -14.75 -23.87 13.75
N ASN A 310 -15.72 -24.38 13.03
CA ASN A 310 -15.96 -23.97 11.62
C ASN A 310 -16.50 -22.54 11.50
N SER A 311 -17.05 -22.00 12.59
CA SER A 311 -17.61 -20.64 12.65
C SER A 311 -16.70 -19.62 13.27
N THR A 312 -15.53 -20.01 13.80
CA THR A 312 -14.64 -19.09 14.55
C THR A 312 -13.22 -19.18 14.02
N ASN A 313 -12.68 -18.05 13.64
CA ASN A 313 -11.28 -17.88 13.23
C ASN A 313 -10.60 -16.84 14.12
N PHE A 314 -9.39 -17.16 14.58
CA PHE A 314 -8.43 -16.23 15.16
C PHE A 314 -7.23 -16.10 14.24
N SER A 315 -6.88 -14.88 13.84
CA SER A 315 -5.71 -14.57 13.02
C SER A 315 -4.77 -13.66 13.80
N ALA A 316 -3.51 -14.08 13.96
CA ALA A 316 -2.44 -13.22 14.49
C ALA A 316 -1.45 -12.90 13.37
N ARG A 317 -1.17 -11.61 13.18
CA ARG A 317 -0.34 -11.12 12.07
C ARG A 317 0.70 -10.15 12.60
N PHE A 318 1.94 -10.29 12.10
CA PHE A 318 3.04 -9.41 12.48
C PHE A 318 3.81 -8.99 11.24
N PHE A 319 4.14 -7.71 11.17
CA PHE A 319 5.05 -7.17 10.19
C PHE A 319 6.07 -6.27 10.89
N VAL A 320 7.35 -6.59 10.72
CA VAL A 320 8.48 -5.87 11.31
C VAL A 320 9.42 -5.43 10.21
N SER A 321 9.89 -4.20 10.28
CA SER A 321 10.94 -3.66 9.42
C SER A 321 12.04 -3.03 10.25
N ASP A 322 13.29 -3.23 9.82
CA ASP A 322 14.50 -2.56 10.32
C ASP A 322 15.31 -2.11 9.11
N ALA A 323 15.41 -0.80 8.90
CA ALA A 323 16.02 -0.20 7.73
C ALA A 323 17.07 0.86 8.10
N PHE A 324 18.05 0.99 7.22
CA PHE A 324 19.10 2.00 7.24
C PHE A 324 19.27 2.55 5.83
N VAL A 325 19.42 3.86 5.71
CA VAL A 325 19.77 4.53 4.47
C VAL A 325 20.74 5.67 4.72
N ARG A 326 21.81 5.73 3.95
CA ARG A 326 22.63 6.93 3.86
C ARG A 326 21.93 7.98 3.00
N LEU A 327 21.87 9.18 3.51
CA LEU A 327 21.22 10.29 2.83
C LEU A 327 22.28 11.17 2.14
N ASN A 328 21.90 11.78 1.04
CA ASN A 328 22.65 12.82 0.37
C ASN A 328 22.15 14.20 0.79
N THR A 329 22.86 15.26 0.40
CA THR A 329 22.34 16.62 0.50
C THR A 329 21.08 16.76 -0.35
N ASN A 330 20.25 17.75 -0.03
CA ASN A 330 19.16 18.11 -0.92
C ASN A 330 19.72 18.76 -2.21
N PRO A 331 19.02 18.62 -3.35
CA PRO A 331 19.31 19.43 -4.54
C PRO A 331 19.26 20.92 -4.21
N ASP A 332 20.18 21.71 -4.78
CA ASP A 332 20.28 23.15 -4.57
C ASP A 332 20.32 23.88 -5.91
N THR A 333 20.03 25.16 -5.90
CA THR A 333 20.19 26.02 -7.07
C THR A 333 21.68 26.34 -7.35
N THR A 334 22.03 26.57 -8.61
CA THR A 334 23.35 27.04 -9.00
C THR A 334 23.24 28.22 -9.96
N GLY A 335 24.31 29.00 -10.10
CA GLY A 335 24.27 30.24 -10.87
C GLY A 335 23.54 31.37 -10.13
N ILE A 336 22.93 32.28 -10.88
CA ILE A 336 22.16 33.41 -10.32
C ILE A 336 20.67 33.05 -10.43
N PRO A 337 19.99 32.73 -9.32
CA PRO A 337 18.57 32.52 -9.35
C PRO A 337 17.81 33.76 -9.80
N PRO A 338 16.61 33.63 -10.41
CA PRO A 338 15.77 34.77 -10.75
C PRO A 338 15.46 35.64 -9.52
N ALA A 339 15.30 36.92 -9.73
CA ALA A 339 14.93 37.85 -8.66
C ALA A 339 13.54 37.55 -8.06
N SER A 340 12.70 36.82 -8.80
CA SER A 340 11.35 36.35 -8.36
C SER A 340 11.24 34.85 -8.50
N ASN A 341 10.68 34.20 -7.49
CA ASN A 341 10.36 32.79 -7.52
C ASN A 341 9.05 32.46 -8.28
N SER A 342 8.38 33.45 -8.86
CA SER A 342 7.20 33.28 -9.71
C SER A 342 7.51 32.77 -11.12
N VAL A 343 8.78 32.64 -11.48
CA VAL A 343 9.24 32.15 -12.78
C VAL A 343 9.50 30.66 -12.71
N VAL A 344 8.88 29.89 -13.62
CA VAL A 344 9.23 28.46 -13.79
C VAL A 344 10.57 28.34 -14.51
N ILE A 345 11.51 27.63 -13.91
CA ILE A 345 12.88 27.43 -14.42
C ILE A 345 12.94 26.07 -15.09
N GLU A 346 13.38 26.01 -16.35
CA GLU A 346 13.66 24.72 -17.01
C GLU A 346 14.90 24.08 -16.37
N ALA A 347 14.72 22.87 -15.78
CA ALA A 347 15.76 22.19 -15.03
C ALA A 347 16.91 21.74 -15.93
N ARG A 348 18.14 22.22 -15.63
CA ARG A 348 19.38 21.88 -16.34
C ARG A 348 20.46 21.56 -15.30
N PRO A 349 20.80 20.26 -15.09
CA PRO A 349 21.78 19.87 -14.09
C PRO A 349 23.14 20.49 -14.37
N GLY A 350 23.81 20.99 -13.31
CA GLY A 350 25.10 21.68 -13.40
C GLY A 350 25.04 23.09 -13.99
N VAL A 351 23.88 23.56 -14.48
CA VAL A 351 23.68 24.89 -15.03
C VAL A 351 22.87 25.78 -14.11
N ASN A 352 21.70 25.31 -13.68
CA ASN A 352 20.83 26.09 -12.80
C ASN A 352 20.38 25.34 -11.55
N PHE A 353 20.68 24.04 -11.43
CA PHE A 353 20.59 23.28 -10.19
C PHE A 353 21.74 22.29 -10.06
N ILE A 354 22.11 21.99 -8.82
CA ILE A 354 23.03 20.93 -8.43
C ILE A 354 22.19 19.78 -7.93
N VAL A 355 22.45 18.58 -8.43
CA VAL A 355 21.81 17.34 -7.96
C VAL A 355 22.23 17.06 -6.51
N ASP A 356 21.52 16.18 -5.85
CA ASP A 356 21.90 15.65 -4.55
C ASP A 356 23.34 15.12 -4.58
N GLN A 357 24.12 15.45 -3.55
CA GLN A 357 25.54 15.09 -3.46
C GLN A 357 25.77 14.21 -2.23
N ASN A 358 26.82 13.40 -2.27
CA ASN A 358 27.21 12.56 -1.16
C ASN A 358 27.42 13.36 0.13
N ASP A 359 26.82 12.86 1.21
CA ASP A 359 26.96 13.37 2.56
C ASP A 359 27.37 12.23 3.50
N PRO A 360 28.64 12.15 3.89
CA PRO A 360 29.19 10.95 4.52
C PRO A 360 28.68 10.70 5.94
N ASP A 361 28.13 11.70 6.64
CA ASP A 361 27.64 11.57 8.01
C ASP A 361 26.14 11.85 8.16
N ASN A 362 25.40 11.89 7.02
CA ASN A 362 23.96 12.03 6.98
C ASN A 362 23.31 10.66 6.74
N PHE A 363 22.47 10.21 7.67
CA PHE A 363 21.75 8.94 7.52
C PHE A 363 20.43 8.90 8.29
N GLN A 364 19.58 7.97 7.90
CA GLN A 364 18.35 7.63 8.60
C GLN A 364 18.35 6.16 8.96
N GLN A 365 17.93 5.88 10.19
CA GLN A 365 17.51 4.55 10.63
C GLN A 365 16.03 4.57 10.92
N SER A 366 15.30 3.57 10.43
CA SER A 366 13.87 3.45 10.63
C SER A 366 13.49 2.03 11.05
N LYS A 367 12.53 1.94 11.96
CA LYS A 367 11.97 0.66 12.42
C LYS A 367 10.47 0.80 12.57
N PHE A 368 9.74 -0.20 12.16
CA PHE A 368 8.37 -0.32 12.57
C PHE A 368 8.01 -1.76 12.97
N PHE A 369 7.08 -1.84 13.89
CA PHE A 369 6.43 -3.07 14.30
C PHE A 369 4.92 -2.88 14.17
N ASN A 370 4.27 -3.71 13.36
CA ASN A 370 2.82 -3.79 13.24
C ASN A 370 2.36 -5.17 13.70
N GLY A 371 1.58 -5.23 14.77
CA GLY A 371 0.99 -6.45 15.31
C GLY A 371 -0.53 -6.36 15.30
N GLN A 372 -1.19 -7.44 14.88
CA GLN A 372 -2.64 -7.51 14.73
C GLN A 372 -3.18 -8.82 15.26
N VAL A 373 -4.30 -8.77 15.97
CA VAL A 373 -5.10 -9.95 16.32
C VAL A 373 -6.52 -9.72 15.81
N VAL A 374 -7.02 -10.63 14.99
CA VAL A 374 -8.34 -10.56 14.38
C VAL A 374 -9.16 -11.76 14.82
N LEU A 375 -10.37 -11.52 15.26
CA LEU A 375 -11.40 -12.53 15.53
C LEU A 375 -12.49 -12.40 14.48
N THR A 376 -12.80 -13.47 13.79
CA THR A 376 -13.98 -13.59 12.92
C THR A 376 -14.87 -14.69 13.47
N HIS A 377 -16.15 -14.39 13.70
CA HIS A 377 -17.12 -15.36 14.20
C HIS A 377 -18.43 -15.30 13.41
N ALA A 378 -18.76 -16.35 12.69
CA ALA A 378 -20.06 -16.51 12.07
C ALA A 378 -21.09 -16.88 13.13
N ILE A 379 -22.00 -15.96 13.44
CA ILE A 379 -23.09 -16.16 14.40
C ILE A 379 -24.16 -17.08 13.79
N ASN A 380 -24.43 -16.86 12.52
CA ASN A 380 -25.24 -17.73 11.63
C ASN A 380 -24.83 -17.50 10.18
N ASP A 381 -25.56 -18.10 9.22
CA ASP A 381 -25.23 -18.04 7.78
C ASP A 381 -25.32 -16.63 7.18
N GLU A 382 -26.02 -15.70 7.83
CA GLU A 382 -26.23 -14.33 7.35
C GLU A 382 -25.48 -13.29 8.17
N LEU A 383 -25.05 -13.60 9.40
CA LEU A 383 -24.49 -12.64 10.35
C LEU A 383 -23.10 -13.07 10.83
N ILE A 384 -22.12 -12.25 10.52
CA ILE A 384 -20.73 -12.44 10.93
C ILE A 384 -20.32 -11.26 11.84
N PHE A 385 -19.65 -11.56 12.92
CA PHE A 385 -18.93 -10.59 13.72
C PHE A 385 -17.44 -10.66 13.39
N GLN A 386 -16.83 -9.50 13.17
CA GLN A 386 -15.37 -9.37 13.09
C GLN A 386 -14.89 -8.30 14.04
N GLY A 387 -13.86 -8.63 14.80
CA GLY A 387 -13.19 -7.69 15.68
C GLY A 387 -11.68 -7.78 15.52
N HIS A 388 -10.98 -6.63 15.61
CA HIS A 388 -9.53 -6.66 15.66
C HIS A 388 -8.97 -5.67 16.67
N TYR A 389 -7.80 -6.02 17.19
CA TYR A 389 -6.92 -5.12 17.90
C TYR A 389 -5.58 -5.07 17.18
N SER A 390 -5.05 -3.88 16.96
CA SER A 390 -3.75 -3.68 16.36
C SER A 390 -2.91 -2.67 17.11
N GLY A 391 -1.60 -2.90 17.11
CA GLY A 391 -0.59 -1.98 17.61
C GLY A 391 0.47 -1.73 16.56
N LEU A 392 0.68 -0.46 16.23
CA LEU A 392 1.75 0.01 15.36
C LEU A 392 2.70 0.87 16.17
N LYS A 393 3.99 0.53 16.13
CA LYS A 393 5.08 1.34 16.68
C LYS A 393 6.04 1.68 15.55
N THR A 394 6.41 2.95 15.45
CA THR A 394 7.36 3.49 14.48
C THR A 394 8.46 4.23 15.22
N ASP A 395 9.71 3.96 14.87
CA ASP A 395 10.90 4.65 15.37
C ASP A 395 11.72 5.12 14.17
N ARG A 396 12.14 6.38 14.16
CA ARG A 396 12.98 6.95 13.11
C ARG A 396 14.04 7.84 13.75
N ASN A 397 15.32 7.52 13.49
CA ASN A 397 16.47 8.31 13.89
C ASN A 397 17.12 8.93 12.66
N ASN A 398 17.24 10.25 12.63
CA ASN A 398 17.93 10.99 11.59
C ASN A 398 19.16 11.63 12.23
N GLU A 399 20.31 11.40 11.64
CA GLU A 399 21.58 12.00 12.05
C GLU A 399 22.21 12.72 10.87
N ASN A 400 22.65 13.95 11.09
CA ASN A 400 23.48 14.71 10.18
C ASN A 400 24.66 15.30 10.97
N GLY A 401 25.85 15.17 10.44
CA GLY A 401 27.06 15.70 11.05
C GLY A 401 27.50 17.05 10.44
N VAL A 402 28.80 17.26 10.41
CA VAL A 402 29.42 18.49 9.87
C VAL A 402 30.06 18.29 8.50
N LEU A 403 30.08 17.06 8.02
CA LEU A 403 30.67 16.71 6.72
C LEU A 403 29.61 16.90 5.62
N GLY A 404 30.07 16.97 4.40
CA GLY A 404 29.21 17.14 3.23
C GLY A 404 29.28 18.54 2.63
N PRO A 405 28.83 18.69 1.37
CA PRO A 405 28.83 19.97 0.68
C PRO A 405 27.66 20.86 1.13
N GLY A 406 27.85 22.19 0.99
CA GLY A 406 26.83 23.19 1.31
C GLY A 406 26.78 23.53 2.80
N PHE A 407 25.62 24.06 3.25
CA PHE A 407 25.40 24.37 4.65
C PHE A 407 25.11 23.13 5.44
N GLN A 408 25.93 22.83 6.47
CA GLN A 408 25.76 21.67 7.35
C GLN A 408 25.43 22.14 8.78
N SER A 409 24.51 21.47 9.41
CA SER A 409 24.13 21.67 10.80
C SER A 409 24.08 20.33 11.51
N SER A 410 25.04 20.10 12.42
CA SER A 410 25.07 18.86 13.17
C SER A 410 23.86 18.72 14.07
N SER A 411 23.08 17.67 13.87
CA SER A 411 21.86 17.42 14.63
C SER A 411 21.51 15.93 14.61
N THR A 412 20.86 15.49 15.69
CA THR A 412 20.22 14.18 15.78
C THR A 412 18.75 14.39 16.13
N SER A 413 17.85 13.78 15.40
CA SER A 413 16.43 13.83 15.66
C SER A 413 15.86 12.42 15.72
N PHE A 414 15.21 12.12 16.84
CA PHE A 414 14.52 10.85 17.05
C PHE A 414 13.01 11.07 17.07
N PHE A 415 12.29 10.33 16.24
CA PHE A 415 10.84 10.36 16.15
C PHE A 415 10.26 9.00 16.59
N ASP A 416 9.31 9.03 17.52
CA ASP A 416 8.59 7.86 18.08
C ASP A 416 7.10 8.03 17.82
N GLY A 417 6.52 7.11 17.05
CA GLY A 417 5.09 7.07 16.77
C GLY A 417 4.45 5.79 17.33
N ARG A 418 3.27 5.92 17.95
CA ARG A 418 2.48 4.76 18.39
C ARG A 418 1.02 4.96 18.04
N ILE A 419 0.42 3.90 17.50
CA ILE A 419 -1.01 3.86 17.20
C ILE A 419 -1.56 2.54 17.72
N GLN A 420 -2.63 2.62 18.49
CA GLN A 420 -3.39 1.46 18.96
C GLN A 420 -4.81 1.60 18.42
N THR A 421 -5.30 0.56 17.76
CA THR A 421 -6.64 0.54 17.18
C THR A 421 -7.40 -0.67 17.67
N ALA A 422 -8.63 -0.46 18.15
CA ALA A 422 -9.60 -1.51 18.41
C ALA A 422 -10.83 -1.26 17.52
N ASN A 423 -11.21 -2.25 16.75
CA ASN A 423 -12.35 -2.17 15.82
C ASN A 423 -13.23 -3.41 15.98
N GLY A 424 -14.53 -3.24 15.86
CA GLY A 424 -15.49 -4.33 15.81
C GLY A 424 -16.66 -3.97 14.91
N HIS A 425 -17.07 -4.91 14.05
CA HIS A 425 -18.21 -4.71 13.18
C HIS A 425 -19.01 -6.01 12.99
N PHE A 426 -20.24 -5.83 12.57
CA PHE A 426 -21.14 -6.88 12.14
C PHE A 426 -21.37 -6.76 10.66
N ASP A 427 -21.24 -7.88 9.93
CA ASP A 427 -21.62 -8.05 8.55
C ASP A 427 -22.89 -8.88 8.50
N TRP A 428 -23.96 -8.28 8.03
CA TRP A 428 -25.25 -8.93 7.88
C TRP A 428 -25.63 -8.98 6.40
N SER A 429 -25.85 -10.20 5.88
CA SER A 429 -26.08 -10.48 4.45
C SER A 429 -27.47 -11.06 4.21
N PRO A 430 -28.59 -10.31 4.39
CA PRO A 430 -29.93 -10.78 4.12
C PRO A 430 -30.22 -10.71 2.61
N LYS A 431 -30.42 -11.86 1.96
CA LYS A 431 -30.77 -11.99 0.52
C LYS A 431 -29.86 -11.14 -0.40
N ASN A 432 -30.35 -9.94 -0.78
CA ASN A 432 -29.71 -9.08 -1.78
C ASN A 432 -28.95 -7.90 -1.17
N ASN A 433 -28.82 -7.85 0.16
CA ASN A 433 -28.12 -6.76 0.87
C ASN A 433 -26.90 -7.32 1.56
N ARG A 434 -25.87 -6.46 1.71
CA ARG A 434 -24.73 -6.69 2.60
C ARG A 434 -24.53 -5.43 3.43
N ILE A 435 -24.89 -5.51 4.69
CA ILE A 435 -24.88 -4.39 5.63
C ILE A 435 -23.74 -4.60 6.60
N THR A 436 -22.81 -3.64 6.64
CA THR A 436 -21.73 -3.60 7.64
C THR A 436 -21.99 -2.44 8.60
N ILE A 437 -21.96 -2.70 9.91
CA ILE A 437 -22.06 -1.67 10.95
C ILE A 437 -20.94 -1.90 11.95
N GLY A 438 -20.16 -0.87 12.23
CA GLY A 438 -18.99 -1.00 13.07
C GLY A 438 -18.68 0.21 13.94
N TYR A 439 -17.79 -0.05 14.89
CA TYR A 439 -17.19 0.93 15.78
C TYR A 439 -15.67 0.76 15.80
N GLU A 440 -14.95 1.89 15.83
CA GLU A 440 -13.49 1.94 15.91
C GLU A 440 -13.07 2.93 16.99
N PHE A 441 -12.15 2.49 17.84
CA PHE A 441 -11.39 3.33 18.76
C PHE A 441 -9.93 3.37 18.29
N GLU A 442 -9.32 4.54 18.27
CA GLU A 442 -7.91 4.72 17.96
C GLU A 442 -7.27 5.67 18.97
N HIS A 443 -6.09 5.29 19.44
CA HIS A 443 -5.23 6.14 20.27
C HIS A 443 -3.86 6.26 19.64
N GLU A 444 -3.38 7.50 19.45
CA GLU A 444 -2.10 7.79 18.85
C GLU A 444 -1.24 8.69 19.73
N MET A 445 0.06 8.44 19.66
CA MET A 445 1.10 9.20 20.33
C MET A 445 2.17 9.60 19.31
N PHE A 446 2.58 10.83 19.39
CA PHE A 446 3.72 11.42 18.70
C PHE A 446 4.82 11.74 19.70
N GLY A 447 6.07 11.44 19.34
CA GLY A 447 7.26 11.85 20.05
C GLY A 447 8.31 12.40 19.10
N ASN A 448 8.97 13.46 19.51
CA ASN A 448 10.13 14.04 18.83
C ASN A 448 11.16 14.46 19.88
N ASP A 449 12.36 13.89 19.81
CA ASP A 449 13.51 14.24 20.61
C ASP A 449 14.58 14.81 19.68
N GLY A 450 15.06 16.01 19.94
CA GLY A 450 16.16 16.66 19.25
C GLY A 450 17.39 16.76 20.10
N HIS A 451 18.56 16.54 19.51
CA HIS A 451 19.85 16.66 20.18
C HIS A 451 20.83 17.46 19.34
N THR A 452 21.55 18.37 20.02
CA THR A 452 22.67 19.07 19.45
C THR A 452 23.98 18.62 20.12
N PRO A 453 25.16 18.68 19.45
CA PRO A 453 26.42 18.21 20.00
C PRO A 453 26.83 18.85 21.33
N ASP A 454 26.49 20.11 21.56
CA ASP A 454 26.73 20.83 22.79
C ASP A 454 25.65 20.59 23.86
N GLY A 455 24.57 19.89 23.53
CA GLY A 455 23.43 19.63 24.40
C GLY A 455 22.54 20.83 24.68
N PHE A 456 22.89 22.02 24.21
CA PHE A 456 22.14 23.24 24.47
C PHE A 456 20.75 23.23 23.78
N GLY A 457 20.67 22.63 22.60
CA GLY A 457 19.44 22.48 21.83
C GLY A 457 18.65 21.18 22.13
N ASN A 458 18.95 20.45 23.21
CA ASN A 458 18.26 19.23 23.53
C ASN A 458 16.83 19.50 23.99
N PHE A 459 15.88 18.81 23.35
CA PHE A 459 14.46 18.91 23.70
C PHE A 459 13.72 17.61 23.44
N PHE A 460 12.58 17.44 24.08
CA PHE A 460 11.55 16.51 23.65
C PHE A 460 10.16 17.16 23.60
N THR A 461 9.35 16.65 22.68
CA THR A 461 7.92 16.96 22.56
C THR A 461 7.14 15.65 22.49
N ARG A 462 6.04 15.56 23.22
CA ARG A 462 5.08 14.45 23.15
C ARG A 462 3.67 15.00 22.92
N GLY A 463 2.92 14.38 22.05
CA GLY A 463 1.51 14.71 21.77
C GLY A 463 0.65 13.46 21.72
N TYR A 464 -0.62 13.61 22.09
CA TYR A 464 -1.56 12.50 22.18
C TYR A 464 -2.90 12.87 21.56
N GLN A 465 -3.49 11.93 20.84
CA GLN A 465 -4.85 12.06 20.33
C GLN A 465 -5.58 10.73 20.41
N SER A 466 -6.86 10.78 20.74
CA SER A 466 -7.75 9.62 20.65
C SER A 466 -8.92 9.94 19.74
N SER A 467 -9.48 8.92 19.12
CA SER A 467 -10.69 9.07 18.33
C SER A 467 -11.64 7.89 18.50
N ASN A 468 -12.91 8.19 18.31
CA ASN A 468 -14.00 7.21 18.32
C ASN A 468 -14.78 7.39 17.01
N ALA A 469 -15.01 6.30 16.28
CA ALA A 469 -15.77 6.35 15.05
C ALA A 469 -16.87 5.31 15.03
N VAL A 470 -18.01 5.69 14.48
CA VAL A 470 -19.08 4.77 14.10
C VAL A 470 -19.22 4.83 12.58
N TYR A 471 -19.42 3.68 11.96
CA TYR A 471 -19.56 3.60 10.51
C TYR A 471 -20.59 2.56 10.11
N ALA A 472 -21.21 2.77 8.95
CA ALA A 472 -22.12 1.84 8.33
C ALA A 472 -21.95 1.87 6.81
N GLN A 473 -22.13 0.72 6.20
CA GLN A 473 -22.18 0.56 4.75
C GLN A 473 -23.32 -0.39 4.40
N ASP A 474 -24.00 -0.14 3.28
CA ASP A 474 -24.95 -1.07 2.67
C ASP A 474 -24.62 -1.24 1.19
N LEU A 475 -24.64 -2.48 0.73
CA LEU A 475 -24.48 -2.88 -0.65
C LEU A 475 -25.71 -3.65 -1.07
N LEU A 476 -26.40 -3.13 -2.08
CA LEU A 476 -27.67 -3.60 -2.59
C LEU A 476 -27.49 -4.17 -4.00
N ASP A 477 -27.87 -5.41 -4.18
CA ASP A 477 -27.86 -6.09 -5.47
C ASP A 477 -29.29 -6.25 -6.01
N PHE A 478 -29.55 -5.75 -7.20
CA PHE A 478 -30.84 -5.78 -7.89
C PHE A 478 -30.73 -6.46 -9.26
N MET A 479 -31.86 -6.89 -9.81
CA MET A 479 -31.98 -7.41 -11.18
C MET A 479 -31.01 -8.57 -11.47
N ASP A 480 -30.90 -9.54 -10.56
CA ASP A 480 -29.97 -10.66 -10.65
C ASP A 480 -28.50 -10.16 -10.77
N ASN A 481 -28.08 -9.26 -9.87
CA ASN A 481 -26.76 -8.63 -9.81
C ASN A 481 -26.39 -7.80 -11.06
N ARG A 482 -27.38 -7.30 -11.82
CA ARG A 482 -27.14 -6.37 -12.92
C ARG A 482 -27.05 -4.92 -12.47
N LEU A 483 -27.70 -4.55 -11.39
CA LEU A 483 -27.62 -3.23 -10.78
C LEU A 483 -27.15 -3.37 -9.35
N GLN A 484 -25.99 -2.81 -9.07
CA GLN A 484 -25.44 -2.72 -7.73
C GLN A 484 -25.45 -1.26 -7.29
N ILE A 485 -25.90 -1.01 -6.06
CA ILE A 485 -25.86 0.31 -5.41
C ILE A 485 -25.19 0.11 -4.05
N ALA A 486 -24.20 0.94 -3.73
CA ALA A 486 -23.60 0.94 -2.42
C ALA A 486 -23.61 2.34 -1.82
N GLY A 487 -23.76 2.40 -0.50
CA GLY A 487 -23.68 3.64 0.26
C GLY A 487 -22.96 3.42 1.58
N GLY A 488 -22.17 4.39 2.00
CA GLY A 488 -21.41 4.32 3.25
C GLY A 488 -21.46 5.64 4.01
N PHE A 489 -21.35 5.54 5.34
CA PHE A 489 -21.30 6.69 6.24
C PHE A 489 -20.34 6.40 7.39
N ARG A 490 -19.57 7.42 7.81
CA ARG A 490 -18.73 7.39 9.01
C ARG A 490 -18.82 8.73 9.75
N ALA A 491 -18.95 8.67 11.07
CA ALA A 491 -18.77 9.81 11.97
C ALA A 491 -17.61 9.53 12.90
N GLN A 492 -16.64 10.43 12.99
CA GLN A 492 -15.47 10.28 13.85
C GLN A 492 -15.30 11.50 14.74
N PHE A 493 -15.11 11.25 16.03
CA PHE A 493 -14.99 12.23 17.10
C PHE A 493 -13.58 12.14 17.69
N PHE A 494 -12.97 13.28 17.95
CA PHE A 494 -11.57 13.38 18.40
C PHE A 494 -11.49 13.95 19.81
N SER A 495 -10.46 13.52 20.52
CA SER A 495 -10.02 14.09 21.79
C SER A 495 -8.51 14.32 21.72
N LEU A 496 -8.08 15.59 21.84
CA LEU A 496 -6.69 15.99 21.77
C LEU A 496 -6.18 16.20 23.21
N GLY A 497 -5.06 15.53 23.55
CA GLY A 497 -4.38 15.70 24.84
C GLY A 497 -3.49 16.94 24.84
N ALA A 498 -3.25 17.47 26.03
CA ALA A 498 -2.24 18.51 26.19
C ALA A 498 -0.84 17.93 25.88
N PRO A 499 -0.02 18.66 25.08
CA PRO A 499 1.32 18.18 24.76
C PRO A 499 2.26 18.30 25.97
N GLU A 500 3.28 17.45 26.00
CA GLU A 500 4.33 17.44 27.01
C GLU A 500 5.64 17.95 26.38
N PHE A 501 6.38 18.77 27.11
CA PHE A 501 7.66 19.32 26.67
C PHE A 501 8.71 19.19 27.77
N SER A 502 9.99 19.05 27.37
CA SER A 502 11.12 19.03 28.31
C SER A 502 11.42 20.39 28.94
N LEU A 503 10.90 21.47 28.38
CA LEU A 503 11.23 22.85 28.76
C LEU A 503 10.02 23.56 29.36
N SER A 504 10.21 24.31 30.45
CA SER A 504 9.14 25.06 31.12
C SER A 504 8.55 26.21 30.30
N ASN A 505 9.32 26.79 29.40
CA ASN A 505 8.90 27.86 28.48
C ASN A 505 8.69 27.36 27.04
N ALA A 506 8.33 26.09 26.90
CA ALA A 506 8.15 25.49 25.59
C ALA A 506 6.97 26.14 24.84
N PRO A 507 7.00 26.09 23.50
CA PRO A 507 5.86 26.44 22.68
C PRO A 507 4.59 25.73 23.13
N TYR A 508 3.44 26.37 22.97
CA TYR A 508 2.09 25.87 23.30
C TYR A 508 1.78 25.70 24.80
N SER A 509 2.72 25.91 25.73
CA SER A 509 2.54 25.62 27.17
C SER A 509 1.40 26.41 27.84
N ASN A 510 1.03 27.57 27.29
CA ASN A 510 0.01 28.46 27.83
C ASN A 510 -1.27 28.52 26.96
N LEU A 511 -1.44 27.58 26.04
CA LEU A 511 -2.60 27.54 25.17
C LEU A 511 -3.68 26.59 25.70
N ALA A 512 -4.94 27.00 25.58
CA ALA A 512 -6.06 26.05 25.68
C ALA A 512 -6.07 25.15 24.44
N ILE A 513 -6.05 23.85 24.67
CA ILE A 513 -6.05 22.86 23.60
C ILE A 513 -7.47 22.34 23.43
N ASP A 514 -8.13 22.75 22.37
CA ASP A 514 -9.45 22.28 22.00
C ASP A 514 -9.37 21.04 21.10
N SER A 515 -10.31 20.13 21.32
CA SER A 515 -10.44 18.98 20.43
C SER A 515 -10.89 19.40 19.03
N PRO A 516 -10.36 18.77 17.95
CA PRO A 516 -10.79 19.06 16.60
C PRO A 516 -12.29 18.81 16.41
N PRO A 517 -12.94 19.51 15.47
CA PRO A 517 -14.32 19.22 15.11
C PRO A 517 -14.45 17.80 14.57
N ALA A 518 -15.61 17.20 14.81
CA ALA A 518 -15.94 15.87 14.30
C ALA A 518 -15.86 15.83 12.75
N ALA A 519 -15.41 14.70 12.22
CA ALA A 519 -15.40 14.42 10.78
C ALA A 519 -16.58 13.53 10.40
N TYR A 520 -17.32 13.93 9.36
CA TYR A 520 -18.42 13.17 8.79
C TYR A 520 -18.07 12.84 7.34
N THR A 521 -18.11 11.56 7.01
CA THR A 521 -17.91 11.11 5.63
C THR A 521 -19.05 10.25 5.16
N PHE A 522 -19.32 10.37 3.87
CA PHE A 522 -20.28 9.54 3.16
C PHE A 522 -19.73 9.20 1.78
N ASP A 523 -20.12 8.08 1.25
CA ASP A 523 -19.91 7.72 -0.13
C ASP A 523 -21.14 7.00 -0.69
N GLY A 524 -21.30 7.11 -2.01
CA GLY A 524 -22.32 6.39 -2.77
C GLY A 524 -21.75 5.95 -4.09
N SER A 525 -22.09 4.76 -4.52
CA SER A 525 -21.67 4.23 -5.81
C SER A 525 -22.76 3.39 -6.45
N ALA A 526 -22.74 3.33 -7.78
CA ALA A 526 -23.65 2.49 -8.56
C ALA A 526 -22.91 1.85 -9.73
N ALA A 527 -23.27 0.61 -10.04
CA ALA A 527 -22.82 -0.08 -11.24
C ALA A 527 -24.00 -0.75 -11.93
N TYR A 528 -24.03 -0.67 -13.26
CA TYR A 528 -25.03 -1.32 -14.09
C TYR A 528 -24.39 -2.16 -15.19
N PHE A 529 -24.77 -3.43 -15.24
CA PHE A 529 -24.22 -4.44 -16.15
C PHE A 529 -25.17 -4.74 -17.31
N LEU A 530 -24.77 -4.45 -18.50
CA LEU A 530 -25.36 -4.94 -19.74
C LEU A 530 -24.70 -6.26 -20.13
N ARG A 531 -25.17 -7.38 -19.56
CA ARG A 531 -24.55 -8.71 -19.78
C ARG A 531 -24.52 -9.11 -21.25
N SER A 532 -25.53 -8.70 -22.05
CA SER A 532 -25.61 -9.02 -23.47
C SER A 532 -24.47 -8.43 -24.31
N SER A 533 -23.92 -7.30 -23.91
CA SER A 533 -22.82 -6.63 -24.60
C SER A 533 -21.50 -6.71 -23.84
N GLY A 534 -21.49 -7.23 -22.61
CA GLY A 534 -20.31 -7.21 -21.75
C GLY A 534 -19.92 -5.80 -21.30
N THR A 535 -20.89 -4.88 -21.18
CA THR A 535 -20.66 -3.48 -20.82
C THR A 535 -21.07 -3.24 -19.38
N LYS A 536 -20.21 -2.55 -18.62
CA LYS A 536 -20.48 -2.08 -17.25
C LYS A 536 -20.36 -0.57 -17.20
N PHE A 537 -21.39 0.09 -16.71
CA PHE A 537 -21.35 1.51 -16.33
C PHE A 537 -21.19 1.60 -14.83
N ARG A 538 -20.37 2.52 -14.35
CA ARG A 538 -20.19 2.75 -12.93
C ARG A 538 -20.01 4.23 -12.63
N THR A 539 -20.39 4.61 -11.41
CA THR A 539 -20.16 5.93 -10.87
C THR A 539 -19.96 5.87 -9.37
N HIS A 540 -19.17 6.77 -8.84
CA HIS A 540 -18.91 6.90 -7.42
C HIS A 540 -18.82 8.38 -7.05
N ILE A 541 -19.38 8.74 -5.90
CA ILE A 541 -19.27 10.06 -5.27
C ILE A 541 -19.01 9.87 -3.79
N GLY A 542 -18.09 10.63 -3.23
CA GLY A 542 -17.81 10.58 -1.79
C GLY A 542 -17.03 11.80 -1.34
N ASN A 543 -17.08 12.06 -0.04
CA ASN A 543 -16.18 12.99 0.60
C ASN A 543 -15.12 12.26 1.40
N GLY A 544 -13.98 12.91 1.56
CA GLY A 544 -12.87 12.39 2.34
C GLY A 544 -12.35 13.44 3.32
N TYR A 545 -11.61 12.97 4.31
CA TYR A 545 -10.95 13.84 5.27
C TYR A 545 -9.56 13.31 5.64
N ARG A 546 -8.72 14.23 6.12
CA ARG A 546 -7.47 13.91 6.80
C ARG A 546 -7.42 14.69 8.12
N VAL A 547 -7.17 13.95 9.20
CA VAL A 547 -6.94 14.56 10.52
C VAL A 547 -5.58 15.24 10.49
N PRO A 548 -5.43 16.47 11.04
CA PRO A 548 -4.11 17.07 11.23
C PRO A 548 -3.22 16.14 12.04
N SER A 549 -2.00 15.92 11.62
CA SER A 549 -1.05 15.10 12.37
C SER A 549 -0.69 15.79 13.70
N LEU A 550 -0.18 15.01 14.64
CA LEU A 550 0.31 15.56 15.90
C LEU A 550 1.54 16.46 15.68
N TYR A 551 2.34 16.21 14.61
CA TYR A 551 3.43 17.12 14.22
C TYR A 551 2.90 18.45 13.65
N GLU A 552 1.91 18.43 12.78
CA GLU A 552 1.27 19.66 12.28
C GLU A 552 0.68 20.51 13.40
N ARG A 553 0.27 19.87 14.51
CA ARG A 553 -0.28 20.55 15.70
C ARG A 553 0.79 21.02 16.68
N PHE A 554 1.79 20.20 16.96
CA PHE A 554 2.75 20.41 18.04
C PHE A 554 4.21 20.37 17.61
N GLY A 555 4.50 20.38 16.30
CA GLY A 555 5.86 20.38 15.78
C GLY A 555 6.66 21.56 16.28
N THR A 556 7.87 21.27 16.74
CA THR A 556 8.84 22.26 17.26
C THR A 556 10.22 21.88 16.78
N PHE A 557 11.13 22.85 16.76
CA PHE A 557 12.55 22.60 16.59
C PHE A 557 13.37 23.66 17.34
N PHE A 558 14.66 23.36 17.58
CA PHE A 558 15.59 24.32 18.11
C PHE A 558 16.28 25.05 16.96
N SER A 559 16.21 26.40 16.97
CA SER A 559 16.92 27.23 16.02
C SER A 559 18.17 27.80 16.68
N SER A 560 19.33 27.58 16.05
CA SER A 560 20.58 28.27 16.39
C SER A 560 20.81 29.53 15.53
N PHE A 561 19.84 29.89 14.68
CA PHE A 561 19.94 31.05 13.79
C PHE A 561 19.55 32.32 14.53
N GLY A 562 20.50 33.26 14.71
CA GLY A 562 20.29 34.43 15.52
C GLY A 562 20.42 34.14 17.01
N THR A 563 19.44 34.56 17.83
CA THR A 563 19.37 34.15 19.23
C THR A 563 18.86 32.72 19.31
N PRO A 564 19.63 31.77 19.91
CA PRO A 564 19.17 30.41 20.02
C PRO A 564 17.84 30.29 20.76
N GLU A 565 16.85 29.69 20.15
CA GLU A 565 15.51 29.54 20.73
C GLU A 565 14.77 28.29 20.24
N PHE A 566 13.79 27.82 21.02
CA PHE A 566 12.83 26.83 20.58
C PHE A 566 11.66 27.51 19.88
N VAL A 567 11.40 27.09 18.65
CA VAL A 567 10.35 27.67 17.81
C VAL A 567 9.28 26.69 17.52
N ALA A 568 8.05 27.17 17.40
CA ALA A 568 6.90 26.39 17.00
C ALA A 568 6.72 26.42 15.48
N LEU A 569 6.38 25.29 14.92
CA LEU A 569 5.91 25.13 13.54
C LEU A 569 4.41 24.80 13.49
N GLY A 570 3.91 24.11 14.49
CA GLY A 570 2.56 23.59 14.56
C GLY A 570 1.51 24.65 14.90
N ASP A 571 0.25 24.24 14.74
CA ASP A 571 -0.94 24.98 15.18
C ASP A 571 -1.94 24.00 15.81
N PRO A 572 -2.12 24.01 17.14
CA PRO A 572 -3.08 23.15 17.81
C PRO A 572 -4.52 23.31 17.33
N GLY A 573 -4.87 24.49 16.81
CA GLY A 573 -6.21 24.83 16.31
C GLY A 573 -6.53 24.34 14.91
N LEU A 574 -5.63 23.59 14.25
CA LEU A 574 -5.86 23.06 12.91
C LEU A 574 -7.12 22.20 12.82
N LYS A 575 -7.92 22.44 11.80
CA LYS A 575 -9.11 21.68 11.45
C LYS A 575 -8.78 20.57 10.46
N PRO A 576 -9.55 19.47 10.44
CA PRO A 576 -9.38 18.42 9.44
C PRO A 576 -9.47 18.95 8.01
N GLU A 577 -8.64 18.41 7.13
CA GLU A 577 -8.77 18.61 5.69
C GLU A 577 -10.04 17.94 5.18
N ARG A 578 -10.65 18.52 4.15
CA ARG A 578 -11.91 18.02 3.57
C ARG A 578 -11.84 18.03 2.06
N THR A 579 -12.39 16.99 1.47
CA THR A 579 -12.47 16.84 0.02
C THR A 579 -13.84 16.32 -0.39
N ILE A 580 -14.17 16.50 -1.66
CA ILE A 580 -15.27 15.81 -2.33
C ILE A 580 -14.73 15.28 -3.67
N GLY A 581 -15.03 14.04 -3.95
CA GLY A 581 -14.61 13.35 -5.18
C GLY A 581 -15.78 12.73 -5.92
N PHE A 582 -15.66 12.69 -7.23
CA PHE A 582 -16.60 12.03 -8.12
C PHE A 582 -15.82 11.31 -9.21
N ASP A 583 -16.25 10.10 -9.56
CA ASP A 583 -15.79 9.43 -10.77
C ASP A 583 -16.94 8.69 -11.48
N ALA A 584 -16.82 8.59 -12.80
CA ALA A 584 -17.73 7.84 -13.65
C ALA A 584 -16.94 7.14 -14.75
N GLY A 585 -17.32 5.93 -15.06
CA GLY A 585 -16.60 5.11 -16.03
C GLY A 585 -17.46 4.09 -16.75
N ILE A 586 -16.89 3.61 -17.85
CA ILE A 586 -17.40 2.50 -18.63
C ILE A 586 -16.32 1.44 -18.73
N GLU A 587 -16.71 0.19 -18.56
CA GLU A 587 -15.87 -0.97 -18.79
C GLU A 587 -16.53 -1.84 -19.87
N GLN A 588 -15.73 -2.30 -20.83
CA GLN A 588 -16.20 -3.10 -21.95
C GLN A 588 -15.37 -4.36 -22.06
N SER A 589 -16.01 -5.50 -21.83
CA SER A 589 -15.45 -6.81 -22.12
C SER A 589 -15.79 -7.21 -23.56
N ILE A 590 -14.80 -7.71 -24.28
CA ILE A 590 -14.92 -8.19 -25.66
C ILE A 590 -14.21 -9.53 -25.85
N LEU A 591 -14.40 -10.18 -26.98
CA LEU A 591 -13.77 -11.46 -27.33
C LEU A 591 -14.06 -12.56 -26.30
N GLY A 592 -15.29 -12.61 -25.78
CA GLY A 592 -15.66 -13.59 -24.74
C GLY A 592 -14.98 -13.37 -23.39
N GLY A 593 -14.57 -12.14 -23.10
CA GLY A 593 -13.86 -11.77 -21.87
C GLY A 593 -12.33 -11.81 -21.98
N LYS A 594 -11.77 -12.18 -23.13
CA LYS A 594 -10.31 -12.18 -23.37
C LYS A 594 -9.69 -10.80 -23.43
N ALA A 595 -10.48 -9.76 -23.63
CA ALA A 595 -10.01 -8.38 -23.57
C ALA A 595 -11.03 -7.51 -22.86
N LYS A 596 -10.53 -6.55 -22.07
CA LYS A 596 -11.31 -5.59 -21.31
C LYS A 596 -10.73 -4.20 -21.51
N PHE A 597 -11.60 -3.22 -21.77
CA PHE A 597 -11.25 -1.82 -21.86
C PHE A 597 -11.99 -1.04 -20.78
N SER A 598 -11.34 -0.03 -20.21
CA SER A 598 -11.92 0.86 -19.22
C SER A 598 -11.63 2.30 -19.59
N ALA A 599 -12.63 3.16 -19.45
CA ALA A 599 -12.48 4.60 -19.54
C ALA A 599 -13.17 5.24 -18.34
N VAL A 600 -12.44 6.08 -17.60
CA VAL A 600 -12.90 6.70 -16.35
C VAL A 600 -12.60 8.19 -16.40
N TYR A 601 -13.59 9.01 -16.10
CA TYR A 601 -13.39 10.42 -15.75
C TYR A 601 -13.38 10.54 -14.23
N PHE A 602 -12.47 11.36 -13.67
CA PHE A 602 -12.41 11.67 -12.25
C PHE A 602 -12.34 13.18 -12.00
N TYR A 603 -12.92 13.60 -10.88
CA TYR A 603 -12.87 14.96 -10.39
C TYR A 603 -12.79 14.96 -8.86
N ASN A 604 -11.77 15.61 -8.30
CA ASN A 604 -11.59 15.78 -6.86
C ASN A 604 -11.42 17.25 -6.56
N LYS A 605 -12.15 17.75 -5.56
CA LYS A 605 -12.03 19.10 -5.05
C LYS A 605 -11.55 19.05 -3.60
N LEU A 606 -10.37 19.57 -3.36
CA LEU A 606 -9.86 19.84 -2.03
C LEU A 606 -10.52 21.11 -1.52
N ILE A 607 -11.30 21.04 -0.44
CA ILE A 607 -12.06 22.16 0.11
C ILE A 607 -11.19 22.90 1.11
N ASP A 608 -10.73 22.18 2.12
CA ASP A 608 -9.80 22.64 3.14
C ASP A 608 -8.57 21.73 3.12
N THR A 609 -7.40 22.34 3.21
CA THR A 609 -6.10 21.65 3.27
C THR A 609 -5.27 22.21 4.41
N ILE A 610 -4.19 21.53 4.75
CA ILE A 610 -3.16 22.02 5.63
C ILE A 610 -1.91 22.29 4.79
N ALA A 611 -1.38 23.49 4.87
CA ALA A 611 -0.19 23.92 4.16
C ALA A 611 0.82 24.54 5.13
N TYR A 612 2.09 24.54 4.73
CA TYR A 612 3.14 25.28 5.42
C TYR A 612 3.26 26.68 4.82
N GLY A 613 3.11 27.71 5.65
CA GLY A 613 3.32 29.11 5.27
C GLY A 613 4.64 29.65 5.85
N ASN A 614 5.44 30.39 5.04
CA ASN A 614 6.68 30.99 5.51
C ASN A 614 6.46 32.20 6.44
N VAL A 615 5.28 32.82 6.37
CA VAL A 615 4.86 33.90 7.25
C VAL A 615 3.50 33.56 7.80
N VAL A 616 3.43 33.33 9.09
CA VAL A 616 2.19 32.97 9.79
C VAL A 616 2.10 33.77 11.09
N PRO A 617 0.90 34.06 11.60
CA PRO A 617 0.75 34.76 12.88
C PRO A 617 1.21 33.88 14.04
N ASP A 618 1.70 34.53 15.10
CA ASP A 618 1.91 33.86 16.38
C ASP A 618 0.59 33.35 16.95
N ILE A 619 0.64 32.29 17.75
CA ILE A 619 -0.53 31.64 18.35
C ILE A 619 -0.42 31.85 19.88
N GLY A 620 -1.28 32.71 20.44
CA GLY A 620 -1.17 33.09 21.85
C GLY A 620 0.21 33.64 22.14
N ASN A 621 0.95 33.01 23.06
CA ASN A 621 2.32 33.36 23.37
C ASN A 621 3.39 32.56 22.61
N THR A 622 2.95 31.76 21.62
CA THR A 622 3.83 30.88 20.86
C THR A 622 4.35 31.57 19.62
N HIS A 623 5.66 31.87 19.60
CA HIS A 623 6.34 32.54 18.49
C HIS A 623 6.61 31.56 17.33
N ARG A 624 6.36 32.01 16.09
CA ARG A 624 6.47 31.21 14.84
C ARG A 624 7.29 31.95 13.77
N PRO A 625 8.55 32.29 14.04
CA PRO A 625 9.35 33.21 13.19
C PRO A 625 9.76 32.63 11.83
N PHE A 626 9.75 31.30 11.71
CA PHE A 626 10.14 30.59 10.48
C PHE A 626 8.94 30.04 9.69
N GLY A 627 7.73 30.53 10.00
CA GLY A 627 6.51 30.03 9.41
C GLY A 627 5.88 28.88 10.19
N GLY A 628 4.93 28.19 9.58
CA GLY A 628 4.25 27.07 10.24
C GLY A 628 3.02 26.57 9.48
N TYR A 629 2.38 25.57 10.07
CA TYR A 629 1.20 24.94 9.50
C TYR A 629 -0.05 25.78 9.74
N VAL A 630 -0.87 25.90 8.69
CA VAL A 630 -2.13 26.64 8.71
C VAL A 630 -3.17 25.92 7.85
N ASN A 631 -4.45 26.10 8.17
CA ASN A 631 -5.50 25.71 7.24
C ASN A 631 -5.51 26.63 6.02
N SER A 632 -5.57 26.05 4.86
CA SER A 632 -5.54 26.71 3.55
C SER A 632 -6.69 26.21 2.68
N LYS A 633 -6.98 26.93 1.62
CA LYS A 633 -7.93 26.49 0.61
C LYS A 633 -7.24 25.52 -0.34
N GLY A 634 -7.91 24.42 -0.63
CA GLY A 634 -7.43 23.46 -1.60
C GLY A 634 -7.75 23.83 -3.05
N GLY A 635 -7.32 22.98 -3.94
CA GLY A 635 -7.50 23.11 -5.38
C GLY A 635 -8.39 22.02 -5.97
N ILE A 636 -8.14 21.71 -7.23
CA ILE A 636 -8.90 20.74 -8.02
C ILE A 636 -7.93 19.78 -8.70
N ALA A 637 -8.24 18.48 -8.67
CA ALA A 637 -7.57 17.47 -9.48
C ALA A 637 -8.63 16.74 -10.32
N ARG A 638 -8.43 16.72 -11.64
CA ARG A 638 -9.36 16.11 -12.59
C ARG A 638 -8.62 15.49 -13.76
N GLY A 639 -9.26 14.53 -14.41
CA GLY A 639 -8.63 13.88 -15.55
C GLY A 639 -9.40 12.71 -16.10
N GLY A 640 -8.72 11.96 -16.98
CA GLY A 640 -9.23 10.75 -17.60
C GLY A 640 -8.22 9.63 -17.51
N GLU A 641 -8.71 8.45 -17.20
CA GLU A 641 -7.94 7.20 -17.17
C GLU A 641 -8.50 6.27 -18.24
N PHE A 642 -7.64 5.76 -19.09
CA PHE A 642 -7.96 4.77 -20.11
C PHE A 642 -7.06 3.58 -19.90
N SER A 643 -7.62 2.39 -19.84
CA SER A 643 -6.84 1.16 -19.73
C SER A 643 -7.43 0.05 -20.58
N GLY A 644 -6.55 -0.85 -21.00
CA GLY A 644 -6.92 -2.05 -21.71
C GLY A 644 -6.05 -3.22 -21.25
N GLU A 645 -6.68 -4.34 -21.04
CA GLU A 645 -6.02 -5.61 -20.73
C GLU A 645 -6.50 -6.67 -21.73
N ALA A 646 -5.61 -7.53 -22.16
CA ALA A 646 -5.94 -8.60 -23.09
C ALA A 646 -5.05 -9.83 -22.86
N GLY A 647 -5.67 -10.99 -22.67
CA GLY A 647 -5.06 -12.30 -22.86
C GLY A 647 -5.19 -12.70 -24.32
N LEU A 648 -4.27 -12.24 -25.19
CA LEU A 648 -4.36 -12.47 -26.64
C LEU A 648 -4.28 -13.95 -26.97
N THR A 649 -3.48 -14.68 -26.21
CA THR A 649 -3.39 -16.15 -26.23
C THR A 649 -3.28 -16.62 -24.79
N ASP A 650 -3.37 -17.92 -24.56
CA ASP A 650 -3.20 -18.52 -23.22
C ASP A 650 -1.83 -18.27 -22.59
N SER A 651 -0.91 -17.73 -23.38
CA SER A 651 0.47 -17.47 -22.99
C SER A 651 0.88 -16.00 -23.09
N THR A 652 0.00 -15.11 -23.55
CA THR A 652 0.31 -13.68 -23.79
C THR A 652 -0.67 -12.78 -23.07
N ASP A 653 -0.19 -12.06 -22.07
CA ASP A 653 -0.95 -11.05 -21.35
C ASP A 653 -0.39 -9.66 -21.70
N ILE A 654 -1.25 -8.73 -22.04
CA ILE A 654 -0.90 -7.33 -22.31
C ILE A 654 -1.82 -6.43 -21.48
N PHE A 655 -1.22 -5.49 -20.81
CA PHE A 655 -1.89 -4.37 -20.14
C PHE A 655 -1.31 -3.06 -20.67
N ALA A 656 -2.17 -2.10 -20.98
CA ALA A 656 -1.75 -0.75 -21.33
C ALA A 656 -2.69 0.26 -20.68
N SER A 657 -2.14 1.39 -20.23
CA SER A 657 -2.94 2.49 -19.70
C SER A 657 -2.40 3.85 -20.11
N TYR A 658 -3.31 4.80 -20.21
CA TYR A 658 -3.01 6.21 -20.36
C TYR A 658 -3.81 7.02 -19.37
N THR A 659 -3.14 7.91 -18.65
CA THR A 659 -3.76 8.83 -17.71
C THR A 659 -3.44 10.26 -18.11
N TYR A 660 -4.48 11.08 -18.21
CA TYR A 660 -4.39 12.54 -18.24
C TYR A 660 -4.80 13.11 -16.90
N THR A 661 -3.95 13.94 -16.31
CA THR A 661 -4.22 14.60 -15.02
C THR A 661 -3.98 16.09 -15.14
N ASN A 662 -4.97 16.89 -14.75
CA ASN A 662 -4.83 18.32 -14.54
C ASN A 662 -5.12 18.60 -13.05
N SER A 663 -4.12 19.10 -12.35
CA SER A 663 -4.20 19.34 -10.91
C SER A 663 -3.63 20.71 -10.57
N ASP A 664 -4.39 21.47 -9.81
CA ASP A 664 -4.01 22.80 -9.32
C ASP A 664 -4.31 22.97 -7.82
N GLN A 665 -3.69 23.96 -7.22
CA GLN A 665 -3.93 24.42 -5.87
C GLN A 665 -4.52 25.83 -5.92
N ARG A 666 -5.37 26.21 -4.99
CA ARG A 666 -5.85 27.62 -4.89
C ARG A 666 -4.77 28.52 -4.35
N GLU A 667 -3.90 27.98 -3.53
CA GLU A 667 -2.74 28.68 -2.97
C GLU A 667 -1.47 27.96 -3.41
N PRO A 668 -0.41 28.68 -3.80
CA PRO A 668 0.80 28.05 -4.28
C PRO A 668 1.47 27.22 -3.19
N GLN A 669 1.96 26.02 -3.56
CA GLN A 669 2.76 25.17 -2.68
C GLN A 669 4.16 25.76 -2.40
N VAL A 670 4.65 26.62 -3.29
CA VAL A 670 5.85 27.43 -3.08
C VAL A 670 5.42 28.83 -2.74
N PHE A 671 5.62 29.24 -1.50
CA PHE A 671 5.16 30.51 -0.98
C PHE A 671 5.70 31.70 -1.81
N GLY A 672 4.80 32.63 -2.15
CA GLY A 672 5.11 33.81 -2.94
C GLY A 672 5.35 33.59 -4.43
N SER A 673 5.36 32.35 -4.91
CA SER A 673 5.59 32.05 -6.34
C SER A 673 4.41 32.45 -7.23
N GLY A 674 3.20 32.46 -6.73
CA GLY A 674 1.98 32.59 -7.53
C GLY A 674 1.65 31.39 -8.42
N ILE A 675 2.51 30.35 -8.44
CA ILE A 675 2.32 29.13 -9.23
C ILE A 675 1.41 28.18 -8.45
N ILE A 676 0.24 27.92 -9.01
CA ILE A 676 -0.79 27.09 -8.38
C ILE A 676 -0.85 25.66 -8.93
N ASP A 677 -0.11 25.33 -9.97
CA ASP A 677 -0.02 23.96 -10.49
C ASP A 677 0.52 23.01 -9.41
N SER A 678 -0.05 21.81 -9.32
CA SER A 678 0.39 20.81 -8.35
C SER A 678 1.79 20.31 -8.66
N LEU A 679 2.65 20.29 -7.62
CA LEU A 679 4.03 19.86 -7.73
C LEU A 679 4.17 18.34 -7.75
N GLY A 680 5.09 17.84 -8.57
CA GLY A 680 5.39 16.42 -8.72
C GLY A 680 4.34 15.63 -9.51
N ILE A 681 3.41 16.30 -10.21
CA ILE A 681 2.33 15.67 -10.99
C ILE A 681 2.57 15.92 -12.48
N PRO A 682 2.91 14.89 -13.28
CA PRO A 682 2.92 14.99 -14.73
C PRO A 682 1.49 14.98 -15.28
N ASN A 683 1.22 15.77 -16.33
CA ASN A 683 -0.09 15.80 -16.95
C ASN A 683 -0.42 14.51 -17.72
N HIS A 684 0.60 13.84 -18.27
CA HIS A 684 0.43 12.63 -19.07
C HIS A 684 1.28 11.50 -18.52
N GLN A 685 0.67 10.32 -18.38
CA GLN A 685 1.34 9.10 -17.99
C GLN A 685 0.86 7.96 -18.89
N VAL A 686 1.80 7.17 -19.42
CA VAL A 686 1.53 5.95 -20.20
C VAL A 686 2.23 4.79 -19.53
N THR A 687 1.53 3.67 -19.39
CA THR A 687 2.09 2.42 -18.89
C THR A 687 1.79 1.30 -19.86
N ILE A 688 2.77 0.43 -20.11
CA ILE A 688 2.61 -0.79 -20.90
C ILE A 688 3.26 -1.93 -20.12
N VAL A 689 2.55 -3.03 -19.98
CA VAL A 689 3.08 -4.28 -19.42
C VAL A 689 2.71 -5.41 -20.35
N ALA A 690 3.69 -6.18 -20.80
CA ALA A 690 3.48 -7.33 -21.67
C ALA A 690 4.24 -8.54 -21.14
N THR A 691 3.53 -9.64 -20.94
CA THR A 691 4.11 -10.90 -20.49
C THR A 691 3.84 -11.98 -21.52
N GLN A 692 4.90 -12.64 -21.98
CA GLN A 692 4.83 -13.81 -22.83
C GLN A 692 5.37 -15.02 -22.09
N ARG A 693 4.60 -16.11 -22.02
CA ARG A 693 5.02 -17.41 -21.48
C ARG A 693 5.15 -18.42 -22.62
N ILE A 694 6.24 -19.14 -22.64
CA ILE A 694 6.51 -20.20 -23.62
C ILE A 694 6.94 -21.44 -22.84
N SER A 695 5.99 -22.32 -22.54
CA SER A 695 6.21 -23.45 -21.63
C SER A 695 6.73 -22.97 -20.27
N ARG A 696 7.98 -23.27 -19.92
CA ARG A 696 8.64 -22.91 -18.65
C ARG A 696 9.49 -21.63 -18.72
N PHE A 697 9.60 -21.05 -19.88
CA PHE A 697 10.25 -19.74 -20.11
C PHE A 697 9.21 -18.64 -20.08
N TRP A 698 9.54 -17.49 -19.50
CA TRP A 698 8.73 -16.29 -19.62
C TRP A 698 9.62 -15.08 -19.89
N ILE A 699 9.02 -14.10 -20.49
CA ILE A 699 9.57 -12.76 -20.70
C ILE A 699 8.50 -11.74 -20.34
N ASN A 700 8.86 -10.73 -19.58
CA ASN A 700 8.02 -9.61 -19.23
C ASN A 700 8.72 -8.32 -19.67
N PHE A 701 7.99 -7.45 -20.31
CA PHE A 701 8.39 -6.09 -20.62
C PHE A 701 7.41 -5.15 -19.92
N ASP A 702 7.92 -4.18 -19.18
CA ASP A 702 7.11 -3.10 -18.63
C ASP A 702 7.76 -1.75 -18.94
N MET A 703 6.91 -0.76 -19.21
CA MET A 703 7.33 0.58 -19.59
C MET A 703 6.44 1.61 -18.91
N LEU A 704 7.07 2.65 -18.36
CA LEU A 704 6.43 3.83 -17.82
C LEU A 704 7.00 5.07 -18.52
N PHE A 705 6.10 5.85 -19.11
CA PHE A 705 6.41 7.17 -19.66
C PHE A 705 5.60 8.24 -18.90
N THR A 706 6.24 9.35 -18.52
CA THR A 706 5.56 10.54 -17.98
C THR A 706 6.00 11.80 -18.73
N SER A 707 5.09 12.77 -18.85
CA SER A 707 5.45 14.11 -19.30
C SER A 707 6.28 14.86 -18.26
N SER A 708 6.82 16.03 -18.64
CA SER A 708 7.45 16.95 -17.70
C SER A 708 6.50 17.35 -16.56
N TYR A 709 7.06 17.75 -15.44
CA TYR A 709 6.32 18.15 -14.25
C TYR A 709 7.06 19.24 -13.49
N LEU A 710 6.35 19.96 -12.62
CA LEU A 710 6.93 20.99 -11.76
C LEU A 710 7.35 20.41 -10.42
N ALA A 711 8.50 20.84 -9.90
CA ALA A 711 8.95 20.50 -8.56
C ALA A 711 9.73 21.65 -7.90
N PRO A 712 9.71 21.74 -6.56
CA PRO A 712 10.43 22.76 -5.83
C PRO A 712 11.90 22.40 -5.70
N VAL A 713 12.78 23.40 -5.78
CA VAL A 713 14.19 23.31 -5.40
C VAL A 713 14.47 24.48 -4.45
N PHE A 714 14.95 24.17 -3.25
CA PHE A 714 15.36 25.15 -2.28
C PHE A 714 16.75 25.70 -2.64
N SER A 715 16.96 26.99 -2.44
CA SER A 715 18.25 27.66 -2.66
C SER A 715 18.93 27.97 -1.35
N GLY A 716 20.06 27.33 -1.09
CA GLY A 716 20.90 27.60 0.08
C GLY A 716 21.55 29.02 0.04
N SER A 717 21.66 29.63 -1.16
CA SER A 717 22.25 30.97 -1.31
C SER A 717 21.25 32.10 -1.08
N THR A 718 19.98 31.93 -1.41
CA THR A 718 18.94 32.97 -1.26
C THR A 718 17.94 32.68 -0.18
N PHE A 719 17.93 31.46 0.39
CA PHE A 719 16.93 30.93 1.33
C PHE A 719 15.49 30.98 0.79
N ASN A 720 15.35 30.97 -0.54
CA ASN A 720 14.06 30.91 -1.22
C ASN A 720 13.88 29.55 -1.92
N THR A 721 12.64 29.17 -2.13
CA THR A 721 12.28 28.00 -2.95
C THR A 721 11.84 28.47 -4.32
N TYR A 722 12.39 27.85 -5.36
CA TYR A 722 12.06 28.10 -6.77
C TYR A 722 11.35 26.90 -7.39
N VAL A 723 10.50 27.15 -8.39
CA VAL A 723 9.79 26.11 -9.11
C VAL A 723 10.52 25.75 -10.38
N PHE A 724 10.94 24.51 -10.48
CA PHE A 724 11.64 23.95 -11.65
C PHE A 724 10.73 23.05 -12.46
N ARG A 725 10.87 23.08 -13.79
CA ARG A 725 10.26 22.11 -14.68
C ARG A 725 11.26 21.00 -14.98
N PHE A 726 11.01 19.82 -14.46
CA PHE A 726 11.82 18.63 -14.71
C PHE A 726 11.28 17.86 -15.89
N LYS A 727 12.17 17.24 -16.64
CA LYS A 727 11.84 16.24 -17.68
C LYS A 727 11.13 15.05 -17.02
N GLY A 728 10.12 14.50 -17.69
CA GLY A 728 9.51 13.23 -17.28
C GLY A 728 10.42 12.03 -17.55
N ASN A 729 10.06 10.88 -17.04
CA ASN A 729 10.82 9.65 -17.23
C ASN A 729 10.34 8.84 -18.46
N ARG A 730 11.23 7.96 -18.95
CA ARG A 730 10.99 6.99 -20.02
C ARG A 730 11.60 5.66 -19.63
N ARG A 731 11.20 5.15 -18.46
CA ARG A 731 11.76 3.90 -17.94
C ARG A 731 11.08 2.71 -18.58
N ALA A 732 11.88 1.74 -19.04
CA ALA A 732 11.40 0.43 -19.41
C ALA A 732 12.28 -0.66 -18.77
N ASP A 733 11.67 -1.71 -18.29
CA ASP A 733 12.35 -2.85 -17.68
C ASP A 733 12.02 -4.12 -18.47
N LEU A 734 13.01 -4.99 -18.61
CA LEU A 734 12.89 -6.28 -19.28
C LEU A 734 13.31 -7.39 -18.34
N THR A 735 12.36 -8.24 -17.98
CA THR A 735 12.60 -9.40 -17.11
C THR A 735 12.37 -10.69 -17.89
N SER A 736 13.21 -11.67 -17.70
CA SER A 736 12.99 -13.01 -18.25
C SER A 736 13.49 -14.08 -17.31
N GLY A 737 13.00 -15.28 -17.49
CA GLY A 737 13.47 -16.39 -16.68
C GLY A 737 12.94 -17.75 -17.13
N TYR A 738 13.44 -18.78 -16.46
CA TYR A 738 13.09 -20.16 -16.72
C TYR A 738 12.88 -20.92 -15.40
N THR A 739 11.82 -21.74 -15.36
CA THR A 739 11.52 -22.58 -14.18
C THR A 739 11.82 -24.03 -14.50
N PHE A 740 12.75 -24.61 -13.75
CA PHE A 740 13.12 -26.03 -13.81
C PHE A 740 12.31 -26.78 -12.75
N PRO A 741 11.38 -27.70 -13.13
CA PRO A 741 10.76 -28.61 -12.18
C PRO A 741 11.75 -29.69 -11.79
N LEU A 742 11.71 -30.09 -10.52
CA LEU A 742 12.57 -31.12 -9.95
C LEU A 742 11.72 -32.17 -9.23
N LYS A 743 12.12 -33.44 -9.26
CA LYS A 743 11.45 -34.55 -8.58
C LYS A 743 9.94 -34.57 -8.80
N ASP A 744 9.50 -34.77 -10.02
CA ASP A 744 8.08 -34.87 -10.40
C ASP A 744 7.27 -33.64 -9.96
N GLU A 745 7.86 -32.45 -10.16
CA GLU A 745 7.25 -31.13 -9.85
C GLU A 745 7.05 -30.80 -8.35
N LYS A 746 7.54 -31.65 -7.44
CA LYS A 746 7.51 -31.36 -6.00
C LYS A 746 8.38 -30.20 -5.60
N PHE A 747 9.42 -29.93 -6.39
CA PHE A 747 10.34 -28.81 -6.19
C PHE A 747 10.48 -28.02 -7.48
N SER A 748 10.80 -26.76 -7.36
CA SER A 748 11.05 -25.90 -8.50
C SER A 748 12.31 -25.09 -8.30
N LEU A 749 13.09 -24.90 -9.37
CA LEU A 749 14.21 -23.98 -9.40
C LEU A 749 13.94 -22.94 -10.48
N ARG A 750 13.77 -21.70 -10.08
CA ARG A 750 13.53 -20.57 -10.98
C ARG A 750 14.78 -19.72 -11.08
N LEU A 751 15.28 -19.53 -12.30
CA LEU A 751 16.32 -18.58 -12.64
C LEU A 751 15.69 -17.40 -13.37
N PHE A 752 16.04 -16.16 -12.99
CA PHE A 752 15.54 -14.96 -13.66
C PHE A 752 16.61 -13.89 -13.76
N GLY A 753 16.44 -13.01 -14.73
CA GLY A 753 17.26 -11.82 -14.91
C GLY A 753 16.40 -10.64 -15.33
N THR A 754 16.74 -9.44 -14.87
CA THR A 754 16.08 -8.18 -15.21
C THR A 754 17.12 -7.19 -15.68
N ILE A 755 16.82 -6.47 -16.75
CA ILE A 755 17.50 -5.24 -17.13
C ILE A 755 16.53 -4.11 -16.80
N GLU A 756 16.93 -3.26 -15.86
CA GLU A 756 16.18 -2.08 -15.44
C GLU A 756 16.65 -0.88 -16.26
N ASP A 757 15.71 0.02 -16.54
CA ASP A 757 15.93 1.23 -17.35
C ASP A 757 16.65 0.91 -18.68
N LEU A 758 16.00 0.10 -19.51
CA LEU A 758 16.50 -0.36 -20.81
C LEU A 758 16.95 0.80 -21.72
N PHE A 759 16.29 1.95 -21.61
CA PHE A 759 16.60 3.12 -22.43
C PHE A 759 17.73 3.99 -21.89
N ASP A 760 18.17 3.76 -20.63
CA ASP A 760 19.19 4.55 -19.93
C ASP A 760 18.83 6.05 -19.91
N ASP A 761 17.57 6.32 -19.57
CA ASP A 761 17.04 7.68 -19.59
C ASP A 761 17.44 8.44 -18.33
N ASN A 762 18.43 9.29 -18.41
CA ASN A 762 18.84 10.15 -17.30
C ASN A 762 17.73 11.16 -16.99
N TYR A 763 17.09 11.00 -15.85
CA TYR A 763 16.10 11.92 -15.33
C TYR A 763 16.30 12.13 -13.82
N TYR A 764 15.64 13.13 -13.28
CA TYR A 764 15.78 13.52 -11.87
C TYR A 764 14.39 13.61 -11.23
N GLU A 765 14.24 13.02 -10.05
CA GLU A 765 13.02 13.17 -9.26
C GLU A 765 13.20 14.35 -8.28
N ASN A 766 12.57 15.50 -8.59
CA ASN A 766 12.70 16.74 -7.82
C ASN A 766 14.17 17.20 -7.65
N GLY A 767 15.03 16.92 -8.64
CA GLY A 767 16.45 17.21 -8.59
C GLY A 767 17.34 16.11 -8.01
N PHE A 768 16.75 15.05 -7.40
CA PHE A 768 17.50 13.88 -6.95
C PHE A 768 17.84 12.96 -8.11
N GLN A 769 19.02 12.37 -8.05
CA GLN A 769 19.46 11.37 -9.03
C GLN A 769 18.57 10.13 -8.95
N THR A 770 18.25 9.54 -10.10
CA THR A 770 17.51 8.29 -10.20
C THR A 770 18.43 7.13 -10.62
N ILE A 771 17.97 5.91 -10.39
CA ILE A 771 18.68 4.71 -10.81
C ILE A 771 18.71 4.69 -12.34
N GLY A 772 19.91 4.66 -12.94
CA GLY A 772 20.13 4.46 -14.38
C GLY A 772 20.06 2.98 -14.76
N ARG A 773 20.51 2.65 -15.98
CA ARG A 773 20.49 1.27 -16.46
C ARG A 773 21.26 0.34 -15.52
N SER A 774 20.58 -0.70 -15.06
CA SER A 774 21.19 -1.73 -14.24
C SER A 774 20.69 -3.12 -14.60
N GLY A 775 21.46 -4.15 -14.18
CA GLY A 775 21.06 -5.53 -14.33
C GLY A 775 21.01 -6.24 -12.99
N ARG A 776 20.06 -7.15 -12.85
CA ARG A 776 20.00 -8.06 -11.71
C ARG A 776 19.68 -9.49 -12.15
N VAL A 777 20.23 -10.45 -11.44
CA VAL A 777 19.96 -11.88 -11.62
C VAL A 777 19.54 -12.49 -10.31
N GLY A 778 18.69 -13.49 -10.35
CA GLY A 778 18.22 -14.16 -9.16
C GLY A 778 17.88 -15.61 -9.38
N LEU A 779 17.98 -16.35 -8.28
CA LEU A 779 17.66 -17.75 -8.18
C LEU A 779 16.63 -17.96 -7.08
N SER A 780 15.64 -18.82 -7.33
CA SER A 780 14.61 -19.14 -6.35
C SER A 780 14.34 -20.63 -6.36
N PHE A 781 14.42 -21.26 -5.18
CA PHE A 781 14.07 -22.65 -4.95
C PHE A 781 12.74 -22.72 -4.20
N GLY A 782 11.78 -23.46 -4.74
CA GLY A 782 10.47 -23.70 -4.14
C GLY A 782 10.26 -25.18 -3.82
N PHE A 783 9.57 -25.47 -2.71
CA PHE A 783 9.25 -26.83 -2.25
C PHE A 783 7.85 -26.90 -1.65
#